data_95b1b2bb8cb83f251130ce84f1584417
#
_entry.id   95b1b2bb8cb83f251130ce84f1584417
#
_cell.length_a   1.000
_cell.length_b   1.000
_cell.length_c   1.000
_cell.angle_alpha   90.00
_cell.angle_beta   90.00
_cell.angle_gamma   90.00
#
_symmetry.space_group_name_H-M   'P 1'
#
loop_
_entity.id
_entity.type
_entity.pdbx_description
1 polymer ?
#
loop_
_entity_poly.entity_id
_entity_poly.type
_entity_poly.pdbx_seq_one_letter_code
_entity_poly.pdbx_strand_id
1 'polypeptide(L)'
;MKKNKLFIVVVIYLSFPLLIKSQSIEGKITDGENALEMVDVYLKGHNYSCKSDSVGNYSLKKVPFGTYILETSIVGYTKFSKKIKIDSKQNYKIDVNLRGNKIVLKELVVSGTLKQVNRMESLVPVEVYNSKFLNKNPSSCLFDALQTVNGIRPQVNCNICNTGDIRINGLPGPYTMVLIDGMPIVSSLSTVYGLSGIPNAMIDKIEVVKGPASSIYGSEAIGGLINIITKKNSSSPQFSFDSYATSWSELNTDVSAKFNIGNKISVLTGVNNFYFNNAVDKNKDGFTDISLQKRISIFQKWNIERKNNKQFSLAARYFNEERWGGETNWRKEFRGGDSIYGESIYTKRLEIFGNYQLPTKEKLFLSFSLNNHHQDSRYGTSSYIANQSVGFAQLVWDKKINKNDFLVGAAIRNTVYDDNTTATSLEFGGLNNPSKIFLPGIFVQNEYKIDSAQSILTGIRYDYNSVHKNIVTPRLAYKIILKNKSIIRLNSGTGFRAVNLFTEDHAALTGARKVVILENLNPEKSFNTNLNYTKKFSFNNKKELTFDLSAFYTYFNNRIIPDYLTDPNLIIYKNINGYGVSRGLSMNVDFDFNETTDIILGGTFLDVFIKENQQKNQQILTENFSASWTISHKIEKYDLRIDYTGNLFSPMQLPLIGELDPRNEKSPWWSIQNIQLVFFGIRNFEIYGGIKNLFDFLPGKNNPFLIARANDPFDKNIKKDSNGNVIVTPDNPYALSFDPTYVFAPNQGRRYFLGLRYSLF
;
A
#
# COMPACT_ATOMS: atom_id res chain seq x y z
N MET A 1 -14.32 24.81 -94.02
CA MET A 1 -15.57 24.55 -93.27
C MET A 1 -15.38 25.03 -91.82
N LYS A 2 -16.13 26.05 -91.58
CA LYS A 2 -16.32 26.81 -90.35
C LYS A 2 -17.07 26.06 -89.32
N LYS A 3 -16.88 26.48 -88.02
CA LYS A 3 -17.67 26.32 -86.81
C LYS A 3 -17.11 25.26 -85.87
N ASN A 4 -16.57 25.72 -84.76
CA ASN A 4 -16.84 25.46 -83.35
C ASN A 4 -15.64 25.86 -82.48
N LYS A 5 -15.41 27.17 -82.32
CA LYS A 5 -14.51 27.75 -81.32
C LYS A 5 -15.27 28.76 -80.42
N LEU A 6 -16.42 28.41 -79.90
CA LEU A 6 -17.17 29.35 -79.06
C LEU A 6 -17.88 28.65 -77.91
N PHE A 7 -17.37 27.49 -77.38
CA PHE A 7 -18.03 26.80 -76.29
C PHE A 7 -17.11 26.45 -75.12
N ILE A 8 -15.83 26.87 -75.14
CA ILE A 8 -14.87 26.54 -74.09
C ILE A 8 -14.59 27.72 -73.14
N VAL A 9 -15.09 28.93 -73.36
CA VAL A 9 -14.82 30.10 -72.49
C VAL A 9 -15.89 30.31 -71.39
N VAL A 10 -17.05 29.68 -71.45
CA VAL A 10 -18.15 29.92 -70.50
C VAL A 10 -18.14 28.91 -69.30
N VAL A 11 -17.36 27.77 -69.33
CA VAL A 11 -17.33 26.78 -68.28
C VAL A 11 -16.24 27.03 -67.22
N ILE A 12 -15.28 27.99 -67.47
CA ILE A 12 -14.18 28.26 -66.48
C ILE A 12 -14.58 29.36 -65.47
N TYR A 13 -15.75 30.00 -65.58
CA TYR A 13 -16.17 31.04 -64.62
C TYR A 13 -17.16 30.64 -63.56
N LEU A 14 -17.46 29.32 -63.41
CA LEU A 14 -18.44 28.81 -62.43
C LEU A 14 -17.86 27.85 -61.40
N SER A 15 -16.54 27.72 -61.27
CA SER A 15 -15.89 26.92 -60.22
C SER A 15 -14.98 27.75 -59.31
N PHE A 16 -15.42 28.94 -58.89
CA PHE A 16 -14.91 29.53 -57.66
C PHE A 16 -15.66 28.83 -56.50
N PRO A 17 -14.98 28.07 -55.62
CA PRO A 17 -15.61 27.61 -54.41
C PRO A 17 -15.90 28.83 -53.57
N LEU A 18 -17.18 29.18 -53.46
CA LEU A 18 -17.65 30.03 -52.37
C LEU A 18 -17.18 29.39 -51.07
N LEU A 19 -16.05 29.89 -50.55
CA LEU A 19 -15.64 29.65 -49.18
C LEU A 19 -16.74 30.22 -48.28
N ILE A 20 -17.78 29.42 -48.02
CA ILE A 20 -18.77 29.71 -47.01
C ILE A 20 -18.00 29.66 -45.70
N LYS A 21 -17.55 30.81 -45.20
CA LYS A 21 -17.02 30.94 -43.84
C LYS A 21 -18.14 30.55 -42.90
N SER A 22 -18.06 29.32 -42.43
CA SER A 22 -18.92 28.79 -41.34
C SER A 22 -18.36 29.34 -40.02
N GLN A 23 -19.22 29.94 -39.20
CA GLN A 23 -18.84 30.39 -37.86
C GLN A 23 -18.40 29.19 -37.01
N SER A 24 -17.25 29.30 -36.36
CA SER A 24 -16.72 28.32 -35.43
C SER A 24 -16.23 28.98 -34.15
N ILE A 25 -16.24 28.21 -33.07
CA ILE A 25 -15.58 28.58 -31.83
C ILE A 25 -14.36 27.69 -31.72
N GLU A 26 -13.20 28.27 -31.75
CA GLU A 26 -11.92 27.56 -31.76
C GLU A 26 -11.02 28.10 -30.64
N GLY A 27 -10.07 27.31 -30.21
CA GLY A 27 -9.09 27.74 -29.22
C GLY A 27 -8.21 26.59 -28.73
N LYS A 28 -7.34 26.94 -27.83
CA LYS A 28 -6.41 26.00 -27.20
C LYS A 28 -6.73 25.89 -25.70
N ILE A 29 -6.67 24.67 -25.18
CA ILE A 29 -6.88 24.40 -23.77
C ILE A 29 -5.56 23.95 -23.14
N THR A 30 -5.16 24.65 -22.08
CA THR A 30 -3.91 24.40 -21.35
C THR A 30 -4.18 24.43 -19.86
N ASP A 31 -3.22 23.95 -19.05
CA ASP A 31 -3.19 24.13 -17.58
C ASP A 31 -2.22 25.22 -17.11
N GLY A 32 -1.74 26.03 -18.06
CA GLY A 32 -0.71 27.04 -17.86
C GLY A 32 0.68 26.58 -18.31
N GLU A 33 0.97 25.28 -18.26
CA GLU A 33 2.25 24.68 -18.66
C GLU A 33 2.09 23.71 -19.85
N ASN A 34 1.04 22.89 -19.83
CA ASN A 34 0.84 21.82 -20.81
C ASN A 34 -0.47 21.98 -21.57
N ALA A 35 -0.50 21.49 -22.80
CA ALA A 35 -1.72 21.32 -23.57
C ALA A 35 -2.56 20.19 -22.99
N LEU A 36 -3.86 20.37 -22.87
CA LEU A 36 -4.78 19.38 -22.32
C LEU A 36 -5.57 18.67 -23.42
N GLU A 37 -5.33 17.39 -23.58
CA GLU A 37 -6.03 16.52 -24.51
C GLU A 37 -7.33 15.98 -23.91
N MET A 38 -8.33 15.64 -24.76
CA MET A 38 -9.59 14.98 -24.40
C MET A 38 -10.48 15.79 -23.44
N VAL A 39 -10.31 17.11 -23.36
CA VAL A 39 -11.22 17.99 -22.65
C VAL A 39 -12.56 18.06 -23.37
N ASP A 40 -13.65 17.78 -22.70
CA ASP A 40 -15.00 17.98 -23.22
C ASP A 40 -15.28 19.50 -23.28
N VAL A 41 -15.56 20.00 -24.48
CA VAL A 41 -15.94 21.38 -24.73
C VAL A 41 -17.36 21.40 -25.27
N TYR A 42 -18.28 22.12 -24.64
CA TYR A 42 -19.69 22.11 -25.05
C TYR A 42 -20.40 23.43 -24.74
N LEU A 43 -21.47 23.68 -25.48
CA LEU A 43 -22.38 24.78 -25.18
C LEU A 43 -23.52 24.28 -24.28
N LYS A 44 -23.61 24.85 -23.09
CA LYS A 44 -24.54 24.42 -22.05
C LYS A 44 -25.99 24.45 -22.53
N GLY A 45 -26.69 23.30 -22.44
CA GLY A 45 -28.08 23.17 -22.88
C GLY A 45 -28.28 23.01 -24.40
N HIS A 46 -27.19 22.83 -25.18
CA HIS A 46 -27.23 22.68 -26.64
C HIS A 46 -26.42 21.45 -27.08
N ASN A 47 -26.74 20.89 -28.26
CA ASN A 47 -26.05 19.71 -28.81
C ASN A 47 -24.72 20.03 -29.55
N TYR A 48 -24.02 21.09 -29.15
CA TYR A 48 -22.71 21.43 -29.70
C TYR A 48 -21.62 21.03 -28.72
N SER A 49 -20.83 20.02 -29.08
CA SER A 49 -19.72 19.54 -28.29
C SER A 49 -18.58 19.00 -29.12
N CYS A 50 -17.37 19.09 -28.61
CA CYS A 50 -16.16 18.48 -29.18
C CYS A 50 -15.20 18.11 -28.04
N LYS A 51 -14.11 17.42 -28.40
CA LYS A 51 -12.97 17.19 -27.49
C LYS A 51 -11.73 17.89 -28.02
N SER A 52 -10.86 18.32 -27.10
CA SER A 52 -9.55 18.84 -27.50
C SER A 52 -8.64 17.71 -28.00
N ASP A 53 -7.77 18.03 -28.94
CA ASP A 53 -6.76 17.14 -29.51
C ASP A 53 -5.50 17.05 -28.62
N SER A 54 -4.50 16.26 -29.06
CA SER A 54 -3.25 16.03 -28.33
C SER A 54 -2.38 17.28 -28.10
N VAL A 55 -2.61 18.35 -28.83
CA VAL A 55 -1.96 19.66 -28.64
C VAL A 55 -2.89 20.70 -28.01
N GLY A 56 -4.05 20.23 -27.51
CA GLY A 56 -5.01 21.03 -26.77
C GLY A 56 -5.98 21.85 -27.63
N ASN A 57 -5.96 21.76 -28.95
CA ASN A 57 -6.85 22.54 -29.79
C ASN A 57 -8.26 21.94 -29.81
N TYR A 58 -9.26 22.80 -29.89
CA TYR A 58 -10.66 22.41 -30.05
C TYR A 58 -11.36 23.28 -31.09
N SER A 59 -12.41 22.78 -31.73
CA SER A 59 -13.23 23.51 -32.70
C SER A 59 -14.71 23.02 -32.66
N LEU A 60 -15.60 23.92 -32.28
CA LEU A 60 -17.07 23.76 -32.41
C LEU A 60 -17.51 24.46 -33.71
N LYS A 61 -17.91 23.68 -34.71
CA LYS A 61 -18.25 24.15 -36.04
C LYS A 61 -19.77 24.37 -36.20
N LYS A 62 -20.15 25.33 -37.06
CA LYS A 62 -21.54 25.63 -37.46
C LYS A 62 -22.44 26.02 -36.27
N VAL A 63 -21.89 26.79 -35.31
CA VAL A 63 -22.66 27.27 -34.16
C VAL A 63 -23.56 28.43 -34.63
N PRO A 64 -24.90 28.40 -34.46
CA PRO A 64 -25.79 29.49 -34.88
C PRO A 64 -25.53 30.81 -34.17
N PHE A 65 -26.07 31.90 -34.67
CA PHE A 65 -26.08 33.18 -33.97
C PHE A 65 -26.89 33.02 -32.64
N GLY A 66 -26.36 33.60 -31.59
CA GLY A 66 -26.97 33.48 -30.25
C GLY A 66 -26.03 33.79 -29.11
N THR A 67 -26.55 33.78 -27.92
CA THR A 67 -25.76 33.89 -26.71
C THR A 67 -25.68 32.54 -26.03
N TYR A 68 -24.49 32.06 -25.76
CA TYR A 68 -24.21 30.73 -25.24
C TYR A 68 -23.37 30.80 -23.99
N ILE A 69 -23.36 29.71 -23.23
CA ILE A 69 -22.39 29.48 -22.15
C ILE A 69 -21.47 28.37 -22.64
N LEU A 70 -20.22 28.72 -22.98
CA LEU A 70 -19.18 27.75 -23.28
C LEU A 70 -18.68 27.15 -21.98
N GLU A 71 -18.76 25.84 -21.84
CA GLU A 71 -18.26 25.10 -20.71
C GLU A 71 -17.22 24.06 -21.15
N THR A 72 -16.22 23.82 -20.30
CA THR A 72 -15.26 22.74 -20.50
C THR A 72 -15.23 21.85 -19.27
N SER A 73 -15.04 20.56 -19.49
CA SER A 73 -14.97 19.56 -18.42
C SER A 73 -13.92 18.51 -18.73
N ILE A 74 -13.02 18.29 -17.81
CA ILE A 74 -12.07 17.19 -17.78
C ILE A 74 -11.83 16.79 -16.32
N VAL A 75 -11.66 15.51 -16.07
CA VAL A 75 -11.37 15.02 -14.72
C VAL A 75 -10.03 15.59 -14.24
N GLY A 76 -10.05 16.18 -13.05
CA GLY A 76 -8.85 16.77 -12.44
C GLY A 76 -8.68 18.26 -12.61
N TYR A 77 -9.62 18.94 -13.28
CA TYR A 77 -9.56 20.38 -13.47
C TYR A 77 -10.86 21.07 -13.06
N THR A 78 -10.76 22.34 -12.65
CA THR A 78 -11.94 23.15 -12.38
C THR A 78 -12.68 23.43 -13.68
N LYS A 79 -14.00 23.26 -13.63
CA LYS A 79 -14.86 23.55 -14.78
C LYS A 79 -14.73 25.01 -15.18
N PHE A 80 -14.41 25.27 -16.44
CA PHE A 80 -14.44 26.62 -17.01
C PHE A 80 -15.84 26.90 -17.55
N SER A 81 -16.33 28.11 -17.34
CA SER A 81 -17.62 28.55 -17.87
C SER A 81 -17.51 30.02 -18.27
N LYS A 82 -17.86 30.33 -19.52
CA LYS A 82 -17.81 31.71 -20.06
C LYS A 82 -19.04 31.96 -20.92
N LYS A 83 -19.73 33.08 -20.67
CA LYS A 83 -20.80 33.57 -21.54
C LYS A 83 -20.18 34.18 -22.83
N ILE A 84 -20.64 33.74 -23.99
CA ILE A 84 -20.16 34.16 -25.29
C ILE A 84 -21.34 34.59 -26.18
N LYS A 85 -21.16 35.56 -27.02
CA LYS A 85 -22.16 36.02 -27.99
C LYS A 85 -21.62 35.78 -29.39
N ILE A 86 -22.36 35.05 -30.22
CA ILE A 86 -22.05 34.75 -31.61
C ILE A 86 -22.97 35.65 -32.44
N ASP A 87 -22.43 36.74 -32.97
CA ASP A 87 -23.18 37.78 -33.67
C ASP A 87 -22.66 38.10 -35.09
N SER A 88 -21.60 37.44 -35.54
CA SER A 88 -21.00 37.61 -36.85
C SER A 88 -20.50 36.29 -37.46
N LYS A 89 -20.40 36.23 -38.79
CA LYS A 89 -19.85 35.06 -39.52
C LYS A 89 -18.32 35.05 -39.49
N GLN A 90 -17.76 34.81 -38.33
CA GLN A 90 -16.29 34.71 -38.13
C GLN A 90 -15.94 33.57 -37.18
N ASN A 91 -14.67 33.23 -37.14
CA ASN A 91 -14.16 32.28 -36.13
C ASN A 91 -13.88 33.02 -34.83
N TYR A 92 -14.52 32.56 -33.76
CA TYR A 92 -14.33 33.06 -32.39
C TYR A 92 -13.20 32.29 -31.72
N LYS A 93 -12.06 32.96 -31.51
CA LYS A 93 -10.93 32.33 -30.80
C LYS A 93 -11.08 32.51 -29.29
N ILE A 94 -11.16 31.41 -28.55
CA ILE A 94 -11.28 31.39 -27.08
C ILE A 94 -10.29 30.38 -26.51
N ASP A 95 -9.15 30.87 -26.08
CA ASP A 95 -8.18 30.04 -25.40
C ASP A 95 -8.63 29.87 -23.91
N VAL A 96 -8.48 28.66 -23.38
CA VAL A 96 -8.94 28.28 -22.05
C VAL A 96 -7.75 27.75 -21.24
N ASN A 97 -7.50 28.45 -20.13
CA ASN A 97 -6.53 27.96 -19.15
C ASN A 97 -7.31 27.31 -17.98
N LEU A 98 -7.25 25.97 -17.90
CA LEU A 98 -7.89 25.21 -16.85
C LEU A 98 -6.95 25.11 -15.65
N ARG A 99 -7.41 25.57 -14.52
CA ARG A 99 -6.67 25.35 -13.27
C ARG A 99 -6.88 23.91 -12.83
N GLY A 100 -5.78 23.18 -12.67
CA GLY A 100 -5.81 21.84 -12.10
C GLY A 100 -6.54 21.88 -10.76
N ASN A 101 -7.63 21.14 -10.68
CA ASN A 101 -8.28 20.92 -9.40
C ASN A 101 -7.45 19.88 -8.66
N LYS A 102 -6.42 20.32 -7.95
CA LYS A 102 -5.53 19.48 -7.14
C LYS A 102 -6.31 18.54 -6.19
N ILE A 103 -7.56 18.87 -5.90
CA ILE A 103 -8.46 18.15 -5.02
C ILE A 103 -9.09 16.95 -5.73
N VAL A 104 -9.54 17.09 -6.98
CA VAL A 104 -10.26 16.01 -7.68
C VAL A 104 -9.33 14.86 -8.11
N LEU A 105 -8.10 15.14 -8.52
CA LEU A 105 -7.11 14.10 -8.85
C LEU A 105 -6.60 13.34 -7.61
N LYS A 106 -6.60 13.98 -6.43
CA LYS A 106 -6.26 13.33 -5.15
C LYS A 106 -7.32 12.35 -4.67
N GLU A 107 -8.54 12.39 -5.18
CA GLU A 107 -9.71 11.73 -4.59
C GLU A 107 -10.23 10.51 -5.35
N LEU A 108 -9.67 10.15 -6.51
CA LEU A 108 -10.09 8.93 -7.21
C LEU A 108 -9.52 7.70 -6.54
N VAL A 109 -10.38 6.73 -6.20
CA VAL A 109 -10.00 5.46 -5.55
C VAL A 109 -10.57 4.28 -6.32
N VAL A 110 -9.90 3.13 -6.22
CA VAL A 110 -10.32 1.88 -6.88
C VAL A 110 -10.49 0.72 -5.88
N SER A 111 -9.78 0.77 -4.76
CA SER A 111 -9.63 -0.37 -3.84
C SER A 111 -10.91 -0.76 -3.11
N GLY A 112 -11.86 0.16 -2.95
CA GLY A 112 -13.11 -0.13 -2.24
C GLY A 112 -14.08 -1.04 -3.01
N THR A 113 -14.14 -0.93 -4.34
CA THR A 113 -15.16 -1.56 -5.18
C THR A 113 -14.66 -2.14 -6.51
N LEU A 114 -13.33 -2.18 -6.75
CA LEU A 114 -12.69 -2.49 -8.05
C LEU A 114 -13.07 -1.53 -9.20
N LYS A 115 -13.77 -0.45 -8.88
CA LYS A 115 -14.16 0.59 -9.84
C LYS A 115 -13.54 1.92 -9.45
N GLN A 116 -13.07 2.67 -10.44
CA GLN A 116 -12.54 4.00 -10.19
C GLN A 116 -13.69 4.97 -9.90
N VAL A 117 -13.76 5.44 -8.66
CA VAL A 117 -14.77 6.37 -8.15
C VAL A 117 -14.12 7.48 -7.36
N ASN A 118 -14.82 8.61 -7.19
CA ASN A 118 -14.36 9.62 -6.24
C ASN A 118 -14.40 9.06 -4.81
N ARG A 119 -13.39 9.38 -3.96
CA ARG A 119 -13.30 8.93 -2.57
C ARG A 119 -14.59 9.22 -1.77
N MET A 120 -15.18 10.40 -1.97
CA MET A 120 -16.41 10.78 -1.29
C MET A 120 -17.63 10.03 -1.83
N GLU A 121 -17.60 9.57 -3.06
CA GLU A 121 -18.67 8.76 -3.67
C GLU A 121 -18.54 7.28 -3.34
N SER A 122 -17.37 6.80 -2.99
CA SER A 122 -17.15 5.40 -2.61
C SER A 122 -18.06 4.99 -1.46
N LEU A 123 -18.69 3.80 -1.57
CA LEU A 123 -19.47 3.19 -0.48
C LEU A 123 -18.58 2.66 0.63
N VAL A 124 -17.35 2.36 0.32
CA VAL A 124 -16.35 1.86 1.26
C VAL A 124 -15.40 2.99 1.58
N PRO A 125 -15.10 3.28 2.86
CA PRO A 125 -14.11 4.27 3.21
C PRO A 125 -12.73 3.84 2.71
N VAL A 126 -12.05 4.72 1.98
CA VAL A 126 -10.70 4.53 1.48
C VAL A 126 -9.84 5.73 1.87
N GLU A 127 -8.76 5.45 2.57
CA GLU A 127 -7.73 6.45 2.86
C GLU A 127 -6.72 6.50 1.69
N VAL A 128 -6.21 7.69 1.39
CA VAL A 128 -5.30 7.90 0.25
C VAL A 128 -4.08 8.67 0.70
N TYR A 129 -2.90 8.08 0.48
CA TYR A 129 -1.60 8.67 0.78
C TYR A 129 -0.79 8.76 -0.52
N ASN A 130 -0.60 9.96 -1.03
CA ASN A 130 0.10 10.19 -2.30
C ASN A 130 1.64 10.22 -2.13
N SER A 131 2.36 10.23 -3.25
CA SER A 131 3.83 10.29 -3.24
C SER A 131 4.39 11.52 -2.51
N LYS A 132 3.67 12.65 -2.49
CA LYS A 132 4.09 13.83 -1.72
C LYS A 132 4.04 13.60 -0.21
N PHE A 133 3.04 12.85 0.28
CA PHE A 133 2.98 12.43 1.67
C PHE A 133 4.18 11.54 2.03
N LEU A 134 4.49 10.55 1.19
CA LEU A 134 5.62 9.64 1.41
C LEU A 134 6.97 10.38 1.43
N ASN A 135 7.12 11.42 0.60
CA ASN A 135 8.34 12.22 0.53
C ASN A 135 8.59 13.12 1.75
N LYS A 136 7.60 13.29 2.66
CA LYS A 136 7.77 14.07 3.90
C LYS A 136 8.62 13.35 4.96
N ASN A 137 8.76 12.02 4.83
CA ASN A 137 9.65 11.20 5.64
C ASN A 137 10.36 10.19 4.71
N PRO A 138 11.48 10.57 4.07
CA PRO A 138 12.18 9.72 3.12
C PRO A 138 12.54 8.38 3.74
N SER A 139 12.15 7.31 3.08
CA SER A 139 12.32 5.94 3.58
C SER A 139 12.88 5.04 2.50
N SER A 140 13.73 4.10 2.87
CA SER A 140 14.34 3.15 1.94
C SER A 140 13.37 2.08 1.44
N CYS A 141 12.23 1.91 2.13
CA CYS A 141 11.19 0.97 1.75
C CYS A 141 9.79 1.46 2.20
N LEU A 142 8.77 0.88 1.59
CA LEU A 142 7.38 1.22 1.88
C LEU A 142 6.98 0.85 3.31
N PHE A 143 7.54 -0.22 3.88
CA PHE A 143 7.31 -0.62 5.26
C PHE A 143 7.56 0.54 6.23
N ASP A 144 8.72 1.19 6.14
CA ASP A 144 9.07 2.33 6.99
C ASP A 144 8.21 3.57 6.68
N ALA A 145 7.86 3.79 5.42
CA ALA A 145 7.06 4.95 5.02
C ALA A 145 5.64 4.94 5.62
N LEU A 146 5.10 3.77 5.94
CA LEU A 146 3.77 3.61 6.53
C LEU A 146 3.70 3.91 8.03
N GLN A 147 4.82 4.17 8.71
CA GLN A 147 4.87 4.48 10.15
C GLN A 147 4.06 5.72 10.56
N THR A 148 3.82 6.64 9.64
CA THR A 148 3.06 7.88 9.89
C THR A 148 1.59 7.78 9.46
N VAL A 149 1.14 6.61 9.03
CA VAL A 149 -0.25 6.35 8.63
C VAL A 149 -1.04 5.88 9.84
N ASN A 150 -2.09 6.61 10.20
CA ASN A 150 -2.93 6.30 11.36
C ASN A 150 -3.55 4.91 11.29
N GLY A 151 -3.55 4.17 12.41
CA GLY A 151 -4.09 2.80 12.52
C GLY A 151 -3.33 1.75 11.70
N ILE A 152 -2.20 2.13 11.12
CA ILE A 152 -1.24 1.22 10.50
C ILE A 152 0.04 1.25 11.32
N ARG A 153 0.51 0.07 11.70
CA ARG A 153 1.77 -0.05 12.42
C ARG A 153 2.67 -1.08 11.76
N PRO A 154 3.80 -0.64 11.15
CA PRO A 154 4.91 -1.53 10.86
C PRO A 154 5.47 -2.08 12.16
N GLN A 155 5.28 -3.37 12.40
CA GLN A 155 5.78 -4.09 13.56
C GLN A 155 7.07 -4.82 13.19
N VAL A 156 8.15 -4.56 13.91
CA VAL A 156 9.37 -5.36 13.81
C VAL A 156 9.20 -6.62 14.65
N ASN A 157 9.43 -7.79 14.09
CA ASN A 157 9.25 -9.09 14.74
C ASN A 157 10.57 -9.73 15.15
N CYS A 158 11.70 -9.25 14.62
CA CYS A 158 13.04 -9.68 15.01
C CYS A 158 13.96 -8.45 15.02
N ASN A 159 14.73 -8.31 16.06
CA ASN A 159 15.64 -7.18 16.21
C ASN A 159 16.90 -7.31 15.34
N ILE A 160 17.42 -8.52 15.22
CA ILE A 160 18.69 -8.77 14.52
C ILE A 160 18.52 -8.62 13.02
N CYS A 161 17.54 -9.30 12.42
CA CYS A 161 17.31 -9.23 10.98
C CYS A 161 16.35 -8.12 10.55
N ASN A 162 15.73 -7.38 11.49
CA ASN A 162 14.75 -6.31 11.27
C ASN A 162 13.63 -6.70 10.30
N THR A 163 13.17 -7.93 10.37
CA THR A 163 11.97 -8.37 9.67
C THR A 163 10.73 -7.95 10.42
N GLY A 164 9.65 -7.71 9.70
CA GLY A 164 8.42 -7.28 10.32
C GLY A 164 7.22 -7.39 9.42
N ASP A 165 6.05 -7.14 9.98
CA ASP A 165 4.76 -7.15 9.29
C ASP A 165 4.02 -5.83 9.43
N ILE A 166 2.98 -5.61 8.61
CA ILE A 166 2.14 -4.42 8.69
C ILE A 166 0.84 -4.77 9.39
N ARG A 167 0.60 -4.19 10.55
CA ARG A 167 -0.62 -4.34 11.31
C ARG A 167 -1.63 -3.26 10.94
N ILE A 168 -2.87 -3.65 10.71
CA ILE A 168 -4.01 -2.75 10.53
C ILE A 168 -4.99 -2.94 11.70
N ASN A 169 -5.31 -1.87 12.43
CA ASN A 169 -6.21 -1.92 13.57
C ASN A 169 -5.84 -3.01 14.60
N GLY A 170 -4.54 -3.17 14.85
CA GLY A 170 -4.00 -4.15 15.78
C GLY A 170 -3.96 -5.60 15.27
N LEU A 171 -4.51 -5.90 14.10
CA LEU A 171 -4.41 -7.22 13.48
C LEU A 171 -3.07 -7.41 12.79
N PRO A 172 -2.37 -8.53 12.99
CA PRO A 172 -1.09 -8.86 12.35
C PRO A 172 -1.12 -8.84 10.82
N GLY A 173 0.06 -8.74 10.21
CA GLY A 173 0.24 -8.67 8.76
C GLY A 173 -0.47 -9.74 7.93
N PRO A 174 -0.53 -11.00 8.35
CA PRO A 174 -1.27 -12.04 7.64
C PRO A 174 -2.77 -11.79 7.45
N TYR A 175 -3.37 -10.85 8.18
CA TYR A 175 -4.76 -10.40 7.98
C TYR A 175 -4.89 -9.20 7.04
N THR A 176 -3.76 -8.68 6.55
CA THR A 176 -3.68 -7.52 5.66
C THR A 176 -3.30 -7.95 4.27
N MET A 177 -4.18 -7.74 3.29
CA MET A 177 -3.85 -8.00 1.90
C MET A 177 -3.08 -6.81 1.30
N VAL A 178 -1.96 -7.09 0.64
CA VAL A 178 -1.20 -6.08 -0.09
C VAL A 178 -1.31 -6.31 -1.59
N LEU A 179 -1.68 -5.25 -2.30
CA LEU A 179 -1.89 -5.25 -3.74
C LEU A 179 -0.94 -4.25 -4.42
N ILE A 180 -0.59 -4.53 -5.68
CA ILE A 180 0.00 -3.55 -6.60
C ILE A 180 -0.93 -3.43 -7.81
N ASP A 181 -1.42 -2.21 -8.07
CA ASP A 181 -2.41 -1.92 -9.12
C ASP A 181 -3.65 -2.85 -9.07
N GLY A 182 -4.08 -3.22 -7.85
CA GLY A 182 -5.22 -4.12 -7.61
C GLY A 182 -4.91 -5.60 -7.72
N MET A 183 -3.66 -5.99 -8.02
CA MET A 183 -3.24 -7.40 -8.10
C MET A 183 -2.74 -7.92 -6.75
N PRO A 184 -3.21 -9.08 -6.27
CA PRO A 184 -2.73 -9.71 -5.05
C PRO A 184 -1.34 -10.32 -5.30
N ILE A 185 -0.31 -9.52 -5.09
CA ILE A 185 1.08 -9.91 -5.35
C ILE A 185 1.75 -10.37 -4.06
N VAL A 186 1.30 -9.83 -2.94
CA VAL A 186 1.91 -10.08 -1.63
C VAL A 186 0.98 -10.99 -0.82
N SER A 187 1.42 -12.22 -0.60
CA SER A 187 0.73 -13.19 0.27
C SER A 187 1.72 -14.15 0.91
N SER A 188 1.39 -14.71 2.06
CA SER A 188 2.22 -15.67 2.80
C SER A 188 3.67 -15.17 2.95
N LEU A 189 4.66 -15.90 2.46
CA LEU A 189 6.09 -15.58 2.56
C LEU A 189 6.44 -14.14 2.15
N SER A 190 5.70 -13.56 1.22
CA SER A 190 5.94 -12.20 0.75
C SER A 190 5.33 -11.10 1.61
N THR A 191 4.49 -11.38 2.59
CA THR A 191 3.93 -10.34 3.49
C THR A 191 5.03 -9.66 4.29
N VAL A 192 6.08 -10.39 4.64
CA VAL A 192 7.23 -9.88 5.37
C VAL A 192 8.25 -9.19 4.43
N TYR A 193 8.50 -9.77 3.26
CA TYR A 193 9.60 -9.34 2.38
C TYR A 193 9.16 -8.64 1.09
N GLY A 194 7.91 -8.78 0.67
CA GLY A 194 7.42 -8.30 -0.62
C GLY A 194 7.24 -6.79 -0.74
N LEU A 195 7.14 -6.08 0.39
CA LEU A 195 7.01 -4.61 0.43
C LEU A 195 8.34 -3.88 0.25
N SER A 196 9.44 -4.56 0.55
CA SER A 196 10.77 -4.03 0.26
C SER A 196 11.01 -3.96 -1.25
N GLY A 197 11.74 -2.96 -1.70
CA GLY A 197 12.16 -2.85 -3.10
C GLY A 197 11.06 -2.51 -4.11
N ILE A 198 9.93 -1.93 -3.70
CA ILE A 198 9.08 -1.20 -4.64
C ILE A 198 9.70 0.19 -4.81
N PRO A 199 10.22 0.56 -6.00
CA PRO A 199 10.86 1.86 -6.16
C PRO A 199 9.87 2.99 -5.85
N ASN A 200 10.22 3.89 -4.94
CA ASN A 200 9.36 5.03 -4.58
C ASN A 200 9.04 5.90 -5.80
N ALA A 201 9.96 5.98 -6.74
CA ALA A 201 9.77 6.68 -8.01
C ALA A 201 8.60 6.14 -8.84
N MET A 202 8.20 4.87 -8.63
CA MET A 202 7.07 4.23 -9.34
C MET A 202 5.72 4.44 -8.64
N ILE A 203 5.70 4.86 -7.37
CA ILE A 203 4.47 4.99 -6.57
C ILE A 203 3.78 6.32 -6.86
N ASP A 204 2.52 6.27 -7.26
CA ASP A 204 1.63 7.44 -7.36
C ASP A 204 0.96 7.73 -6.02
N LYS A 205 0.33 6.70 -5.45
CA LYS A 205 -0.37 6.76 -4.17
C LYS A 205 -0.54 5.37 -3.57
N ILE A 206 -0.88 5.36 -2.28
CA ILE A 206 -1.30 4.17 -1.55
C ILE A 206 -2.75 4.36 -1.16
N GLU A 207 -3.59 3.38 -1.44
CA GLU A 207 -4.97 3.31 -0.99
C GLU A 207 -5.08 2.28 0.14
N VAL A 208 -5.66 2.70 1.25
CA VAL A 208 -5.87 1.85 2.44
C VAL A 208 -7.36 1.69 2.68
N VAL A 209 -7.82 0.44 2.77
CA VAL A 209 -9.17 0.07 3.19
C VAL A 209 -9.06 -0.66 4.51
N LYS A 210 -9.64 -0.11 5.57
CA LYS A 210 -9.70 -0.72 6.90
C LYS A 210 -11.05 -1.39 7.08
N GLY A 211 -11.09 -2.71 7.06
CA GLY A 211 -12.30 -3.50 7.18
C GLY A 211 -12.45 -4.58 6.11
N PRO A 212 -13.64 -5.21 6.00
CA PRO A 212 -13.83 -6.42 5.19
C PRO A 212 -13.70 -6.13 3.69
N ALA A 213 -12.76 -6.80 3.03
CA ALA A 213 -12.56 -6.73 1.58
C ALA A 213 -12.55 -8.12 0.90
N SER A 214 -12.76 -9.21 1.68
CA SER A 214 -12.65 -10.59 1.21
C SER A 214 -13.65 -10.95 0.09
N SER A 215 -14.82 -10.32 0.04
CA SER A 215 -15.81 -10.58 -1.00
C SER A 215 -15.38 -10.23 -2.43
N ILE A 216 -14.38 -9.36 -2.57
CA ILE A 216 -13.84 -8.95 -3.89
C ILE A 216 -12.46 -9.56 -4.11
N TYR A 217 -11.62 -9.51 -3.08
CA TYR A 217 -10.21 -9.87 -3.19
C TYR A 217 -9.91 -11.31 -2.73
N GLY A 218 -10.87 -11.96 -2.04
CA GLY A 218 -10.71 -13.33 -1.53
C GLY A 218 -10.08 -13.40 -0.14
N SER A 219 -9.41 -14.51 0.15
CA SER A 219 -8.74 -14.76 1.44
C SER A 219 -7.70 -13.69 1.79
N GLU A 220 -7.37 -13.58 3.08
CA GLU A 220 -6.34 -12.68 3.64
C GLU A 220 -6.76 -11.21 3.78
N ALA A 221 -7.87 -10.75 3.15
CA ALA A 221 -8.37 -9.39 3.30
C ALA A 221 -9.36 -9.25 4.47
N ILE A 222 -9.00 -9.76 5.65
CA ILE A 222 -9.82 -9.73 6.87
C ILE A 222 -9.71 -8.38 7.58
N GLY A 223 -8.50 -7.96 7.92
CA GLY A 223 -8.21 -6.70 8.62
C GLY A 223 -8.31 -5.49 7.70
N GLY A 224 -8.11 -5.70 6.43
CA GLY A 224 -8.11 -4.66 5.42
C GLY A 224 -7.16 -4.96 4.26
N LEU A 225 -6.95 -3.94 3.45
CA LEU A 225 -6.00 -4.01 2.34
C LEU A 225 -5.20 -2.72 2.18
N ILE A 226 -4.01 -2.87 1.62
CA ILE A 226 -3.13 -1.79 1.18
C ILE A 226 -2.89 -2.00 -0.31
N ASN A 227 -3.34 -1.06 -1.13
CA ASN A 227 -3.14 -1.10 -2.57
C ASN A 227 -2.17 -0.02 -3.02
N ILE A 228 -1.04 -0.43 -3.55
CA ILE A 228 0.00 0.43 -4.08
C ILE A 228 -0.35 0.72 -5.53
N ILE A 229 -0.78 1.95 -5.80
CA ILE A 229 -1.10 2.41 -7.15
C ILE A 229 0.18 2.97 -7.78
N THR A 230 0.60 2.38 -8.88
CA THR A 230 1.78 2.85 -9.60
C THR A 230 1.45 4.01 -10.54
N LYS A 231 2.43 4.87 -10.80
CA LYS A 231 2.29 6.04 -11.67
C LYS A 231 1.78 5.65 -13.06
N LYS A 232 0.93 6.51 -13.61
CA LYS A 232 0.54 6.43 -15.02
C LYS A 232 1.64 7.07 -15.87
N ASN A 233 1.89 6.52 -17.05
CA ASN A 233 2.91 7.07 -17.94
C ASN A 233 2.62 8.53 -18.35
N SER A 234 1.34 8.91 -18.48
CA SER A 234 0.92 10.27 -18.81
C SER A 234 1.30 11.31 -17.76
N SER A 235 1.31 10.93 -16.47
CA SER A 235 1.62 11.82 -15.33
C SER A 235 3.04 11.63 -14.77
N SER A 236 3.83 10.75 -15.38
CA SER A 236 5.20 10.47 -14.93
C SER A 236 6.20 11.44 -15.56
N PRO A 237 7.22 11.90 -14.83
CA PRO A 237 8.33 12.63 -15.42
C PRO A 237 9.04 11.77 -16.48
N GLN A 238 9.70 12.41 -17.43
CA GLN A 238 10.56 11.71 -18.41
C GLN A 238 11.75 11.04 -17.72
N PHE A 239 12.30 11.72 -16.71
CA PHE A 239 13.35 11.20 -15.87
C PHE A 239 13.17 11.69 -14.44
N SER A 240 13.40 10.82 -13.46
CA SER A 240 13.48 11.20 -12.05
C SER A 240 14.63 10.50 -11.35
N PHE A 241 15.24 11.21 -10.43
CA PHE A 241 16.32 10.74 -9.57
C PHE A 241 16.04 11.21 -8.15
N ASP A 242 16.13 10.31 -7.18
CA ASP A 242 16.03 10.61 -5.75
C ASP A 242 17.10 9.79 -5.02
N SER A 243 18.04 10.46 -4.35
CA SER A 243 19.07 9.76 -3.59
C SER A 243 19.36 10.47 -2.29
N TYR A 244 19.49 9.69 -1.22
CA TYR A 244 19.92 10.22 0.08
C TYR A 244 20.89 9.28 0.78
N ALA A 245 21.73 9.88 1.63
CA ALA A 245 22.61 9.18 2.55
C ALA A 245 22.30 9.57 3.98
N THR A 246 22.59 8.68 4.93
CA THR A 246 22.46 8.95 6.37
C THR A 246 23.80 8.99 7.08
N SER A 247 23.82 9.55 8.30
CA SER A 247 25.00 9.56 9.16
C SER A 247 25.48 8.15 9.58
N TRP A 248 24.66 7.13 9.35
CA TRP A 248 25.02 5.72 9.56
C TRP A 248 25.60 5.06 8.30
N SER A 249 25.80 5.84 7.23
CA SER A 249 26.29 5.36 5.92
C SER A 249 25.27 4.49 5.16
N GLU A 250 23.97 4.67 5.44
CA GLU A 250 22.92 4.15 4.55
C GLU A 250 22.88 4.98 3.28
N LEU A 251 22.79 4.34 2.13
CA LEU A 251 22.59 4.98 0.82
C LEU A 251 21.37 4.39 0.13
N ASN A 252 20.38 5.23 -0.17
CA ASN A 252 19.23 4.86 -0.99
C ASN A 252 19.22 5.66 -2.26
N THR A 253 18.98 5.01 -3.39
CA THR A 253 18.88 5.66 -4.70
C THR A 253 17.70 5.08 -5.47
N ASP A 254 16.80 5.95 -5.88
CA ASP A 254 15.67 5.67 -6.76
C ASP A 254 15.83 6.41 -8.08
N VAL A 255 15.74 5.70 -9.19
CA VAL A 255 15.78 6.27 -10.54
C VAL A 255 14.55 5.83 -11.30
N SER A 256 13.92 6.72 -12.04
CA SER A 256 12.93 6.30 -13.03
C SER A 256 13.08 7.05 -14.36
N ALA A 257 12.76 6.33 -15.44
CA ALA A 257 12.76 6.89 -16.79
C ALA A 257 11.52 6.43 -17.56
N LYS A 258 10.93 7.38 -18.32
CA LYS A 258 9.81 7.11 -19.22
C LYS A 258 10.29 7.24 -20.66
N PHE A 259 9.97 6.28 -21.49
CA PHE A 259 10.25 6.31 -22.92
C PHE A 259 9.12 5.65 -23.70
N ASN A 260 9.04 5.97 -24.99
CA ASN A 260 8.04 5.42 -25.88
C ASN A 260 8.69 4.50 -26.91
N ILE A 261 8.02 3.39 -27.21
CA ILE A 261 8.40 2.46 -28.29
C ILE A 261 7.36 2.63 -29.39
N GLY A 262 7.74 3.35 -30.45
CA GLY A 262 6.79 3.81 -31.46
C GLY A 262 5.69 4.71 -30.85
N ASN A 263 4.52 4.76 -31.50
CA ASN A 263 3.43 5.66 -31.09
C ASN A 263 2.38 5.00 -30.17
N LYS A 264 2.55 3.73 -29.81
CA LYS A 264 1.50 2.97 -29.09
C LYS A 264 1.94 2.39 -27.77
N ILE A 265 3.22 2.31 -27.50
CA ILE A 265 3.74 1.68 -26.29
C ILE A 265 4.52 2.72 -25.51
N SER A 266 4.09 2.99 -24.29
CA SER A 266 4.84 3.79 -23.34
C SER A 266 5.34 2.91 -22.20
N VAL A 267 6.62 3.05 -21.88
CA VAL A 267 7.33 2.26 -20.86
C VAL A 267 7.80 3.19 -19.76
N LEU A 268 7.51 2.82 -18.52
CA LEU A 268 8.05 3.46 -17.33
C LEU A 268 8.94 2.42 -16.62
N THR A 269 10.21 2.73 -16.45
CA THR A 269 11.18 1.89 -15.73
C THR A 269 11.60 2.59 -14.46
N GLY A 270 11.57 1.87 -13.35
CA GLY A 270 12.08 2.32 -12.05
C GLY A 270 13.14 1.36 -11.53
N VAL A 271 14.18 1.89 -10.92
CA VAL A 271 15.25 1.13 -10.25
C VAL A 271 15.42 1.69 -8.86
N ASN A 272 15.41 0.81 -7.85
CA ASN A 272 15.81 1.15 -6.49
C ASN A 272 17.08 0.38 -6.14
N ASN A 273 18.04 1.09 -5.57
CA ASN A 273 19.23 0.50 -4.96
C ASN A 273 19.32 1.00 -3.52
N PHE A 274 19.46 0.08 -2.57
CA PHE A 274 19.73 0.38 -1.17
C PHE A 274 20.98 -0.37 -0.72
N TYR A 275 21.90 0.37 -0.12
CA TYR A 275 23.15 -0.17 0.39
C TYR A 275 23.39 0.33 1.81
N PHE A 276 23.59 -0.60 2.73
CA PHE A 276 23.98 -0.35 4.10
C PHE A 276 24.90 -1.49 4.58
N ASN A 277 26.12 -1.15 4.96
CA ASN A 277 27.13 -2.13 5.37
C ASN A 277 27.99 -1.62 6.56
N ASN A 278 27.39 -0.82 7.45
CA ASN A 278 28.04 -0.30 8.63
C ASN A 278 27.37 -0.89 9.89
N ALA A 279 28.04 -1.78 10.60
CA ALA A 279 27.53 -2.36 11.84
C ALA A 279 27.46 -1.27 12.92
N VAL A 280 26.26 -0.96 13.39
CA VAL A 280 25.99 0.03 14.43
C VAL A 280 25.44 -0.69 15.65
N ASP A 281 26.00 -0.42 16.81
CA ASP A 281 25.61 -0.91 18.13
C ASP A 281 25.59 0.28 19.10
N LYS A 282 24.43 0.90 19.29
CA LYS A 282 24.23 2.07 20.16
C LYS A 282 23.92 1.71 21.60
N ASN A 283 23.28 0.58 21.80
CA ASN A 283 22.92 0.08 23.13
C ASN A 283 24.06 -0.71 23.79
N LYS A 284 25.14 -1.01 23.02
CA LYS A 284 26.35 -1.71 23.47
C LYS A 284 26.07 -3.13 23.98
N ASP A 285 25.17 -3.82 23.32
CA ASP A 285 24.89 -5.23 23.64
C ASP A 285 25.72 -6.21 22.82
N GLY A 286 26.60 -5.70 21.94
CA GLY A 286 27.46 -6.51 21.06
C GLY A 286 26.82 -6.91 19.74
N PHE A 287 25.54 -6.55 19.52
CA PHE A 287 24.79 -6.87 18.31
C PHE A 287 24.51 -5.64 17.46
N THR A 288 24.17 -5.87 16.19
CA THR A 288 23.78 -4.79 15.28
C THR A 288 22.37 -4.28 15.59
N ASP A 289 22.22 -2.97 15.81
CA ASP A 289 20.92 -2.32 16.06
C ASP A 289 19.96 -2.39 14.87
N ILE A 290 20.50 -2.45 13.65
CA ILE A 290 19.76 -2.54 12.40
C ILE A 290 20.48 -3.48 11.46
N SER A 291 19.72 -4.28 10.74
CA SER A 291 20.29 -5.22 9.76
C SER A 291 21.01 -4.50 8.62
N LEU A 292 22.16 -5.01 8.24
CA LEU A 292 22.88 -4.59 7.05
C LEU A 292 22.18 -5.12 5.82
N GLN A 293 22.18 -4.35 4.72
CA GLN A 293 21.40 -4.69 3.54
C GLN A 293 22.08 -4.30 2.24
N LYS A 294 21.97 -5.18 1.26
CA LYS A 294 22.27 -4.90 -0.15
C LYS A 294 21.02 -5.26 -0.95
N ARG A 295 20.39 -4.28 -1.56
CA ARG A 295 19.14 -4.48 -2.29
C ARG A 295 19.18 -3.82 -3.65
N ILE A 296 18.71 -4.53 -4.66
CA ILE A 296 18.39 -3.99 -5.98
C ILE A 296 16.98 -4.43 -6.39
N SER A 297 16.22 -3.51 -6.92
CA SER A 297 14.92 -3.78 -7.51
C SER A 297 14.78 -3.04 -8.83
N ILE A 298 14.28 -3.74 -9.84
CA ILE A 298 13.97 -3.20 -11.16
C ILE A 298 12.49 -3.43 -11.40
N PHE A 299 11.76 -2.37 -11.72
CA PHE A 299 10.34 -2.41 -12.02
C PHE A 299 10.10 -1.76 -13.38
N GLN A 300 9.42 -2.48 -14.27
CA GLN A 300 8.99 -1.94 -15.57
C GLN A 300 7.49 -2.05 -15.73
N LYS A 301 6.88 -1.01 -16.28
CA LYS A 301 5.45 -0.98 -16.62
C LYS A 301 5.26 -0.51 -18.06
N TRP A 302 4.62 -1.35 -18.86
CA TRP A 302 4.25 -1.07 -20.25
C TRP A 302 2.77 -0.73 -20.32
N ASN A 303 2.43 0.39 -20.92
CA ASN A 303 1.06 0.74 -21.28
C ASN A 303 0.96 0.74 -22.80
N ILE A 304 0.00 -0.01 -23.31
CA ILE A 304 -0.19 -0.24 -24.75
C ILE A 304 -1.49 0.42 -25.16
N GLU A 305 -1.40 1.43 -26.00
CA GLU A 305 -2.56 2.11 -26.57
C GLU A 305 -3.28 1.20 -27.57
N ARG A 306 -4.59 1.05 -27.38
CA ARG A 306 -5.43 0.19 -28.19
C ARG A 306 -6.59 0.98 -28.78
N LYS A 307 -7.17 0.47 -29.89
CA LYS A 307 -8.36 1.05 -30.49
C LYS A 307 -9.47 1.23 -29.42
N ASN A 308 -10.21 2.34 -29.50
CA ASN A 308 -11.26 2.73 -28.57
C ASN A 308 -10.79 2.90 -27.11
N ASN A 309 -9.54 3.31 -26.90
CA ASN A 309 -8.93 3.53 -25.58
C ASN A 309 -9.09 2.35 -24.61
N LYS A 310 -9.12 1.13 -25.12
CA LYS A 310 -9.19 -0.07 -24.29
C LYS A 310 -7.88 -0.27 -23.54
N GLN A 311 -7.98 -0.54 -22.24
CA GLN A 311 -6.83 -0.68 -21.37
C GLN A 311 -6.01 -1.94 -21.68
N PHE A 312 -4.70 -1.77 -21.73
CA PHE A 312 -3.73 -2.86 -21.65
C PHE A 312 -2.47 -2.37 -20.96
N SER A 313 -2.20 -2.92 -19.82
CA SER A 313 -0.96 -2.70 -19.07
C SER A 313 -0.32 -4.02 -18.69
N LEU A 314 0.99 -4.08 -18.79
CA LEU A 314 1.83 -5.18 -18.33
C LEU A 314 2.90 -4.62 -17.42
N ALA A 315 3.24 -5.30 -16.35
CA ALA A 315 4.32 -4.91 -15.46
C ALA A 315 5.17 -6.13 -15.09
N ALA A 316 6.45 -5.89 -14.87
CA ALA A 316 7.38 -6.87 -14.34
C ALA A 316 8.26 -6.24 -13.28
N ARG A 317 8.50 -6.96 -12.18
CA ARG A 317 9.43 -6.56 -11.12
C ARG A 317 10.41 -7.70 -10.82
N TYR A 318 11.67 -7.37 -10.77
CA TYR A 318 12.72 -8.21 -10.21
C TYR A 318 13.25 -7.56 -8.95
N PHE A 319 13.42 -8.36 -7.90
CA PHE A 319 13.90 -7.94 -6.59
C PHE A 319 14.94 -8.95 -6.09
N ASN A 320 16.08 -8.43 -5.62
CA ASN A 320 17.11 -9.20 -4.95
C ASN A 320 17.60 -8.44 -3.72
N GLU A 321 17.59 -9.10 -2.57
CA GLU A 321 18.04 -8.54 -1.30
C GLU A 321 18.89 -9.55 -0.54
N GLU A 322 20.04 -9.09 -0.06
CA GLU A 322 20.84 -9.74 0.97
C GLU A 322 20.75 -8.89 2.23
N ARG A 323 20.21 -9.46 3.28
CA ARG A 323 20.03 -8.83 4.59
C ARG A 323 20.69 -9.68 5.65
N TRP A 324 21.39 -9.06 6.60
CA TRP A 324 22.00 -9.76 7.71
C TRP A 324 22.19 -8.84 8.92
N GLY A 325 22.22 -9.44 10.12
CA GLY A 325 22.54 -8.81 11.39
C GLY A 325 23.08 -9.86 12.34
N GLY A 326 23.56 -9.46 13.51
CA GLY A 326 24.12 -10.36 14.50
C GLY A 326 25.19 -9.69 15.34
N GLU A 327 26.07 -10.47 15.93
CA GLU A 327 27.23 -9.95 16.61
C GLU A 327 28.01 -9.00 15.67
N THR A 328 28.54 -7.89 16.20
CA THR A 328 29.16 -6.83 15.41
C THR A 328 30.36 -7.29 14.59
N ASN A 329 31.02 -8.39 14.99
CA ASN A 329 32.13 -9.04 14.33
C ASN A 329 31.72 -10.14 13.34
N TRP A 330 30.42 -10.41 13.17
CA TRP A 330 29.94 -11.41 12.23
C TRP A 330 30.37 -11.11 10.78
N ARG A 331 30.72 -12.14 10.05
CA ARG A 331 31.11 -12.12 8.63
C ARG A 331 30.39 -13.25 7.90
N LYS A 332 30.31 -13.14 6.57
CA LYS A 332 29.62 -14.12 5.71
C LYS A 332 30.17 -15.55 5.85
N GLU A 333 31.42 -15.73 6.21
CA GLU A 333 32.06 -17.01 6.49
C GLU A 333 31.49 -17.75 7.71
N PHE A 334 30.89 -17.03 8.65
CA PHE A 334 30.23 -17.60 9.84
C PHE A 334 28.78 -17.99 9.61
N ARG A 335 28.26 -17.80 8.37
CA ARG A 335 26.86 -18.04 8.04
C ARG A 335 26.47 -19.50 8.21
N GLY A 336 25.54 -19.79 9.14
CA GLY A 336 25.07 -21.13 9.46
C GLY A 336 26.01 -21.92 10.39
N GLY A 337 27.06 -21.27 10.89
CA GLY A 337 27.96 -21.80 11.91
C GLY A 337 27.52 -21.47 13.33
N ASP A 338 28.29 -21.95 14.31
CA ASP A 338 28.01 -21.85 15.74
C ASP A 338 29.12 -21.10 16.52
N SER A 339 30.00 -20.36 15.83
CA SER A 339 31.13 -19.63 16.45
C SER A 339 30.79 -18.17 16.71
N ILE A 340 30.18 -17.47 15.76
CA ILE A 340 29.73 -16.07 15.87
C ILE A 340 28.31 -16.02 15.36
N TYR A 341 27.40 -15.52 16.19
CA TYR A 341 25.97 -15.53 15.86
C TYR A 341 25.63 -14.46 14.84
N GLY A 342 24.85 -14.86 13.85
CA GLY A 342 24.22 -13.95 12.92
C GLY A 342 23.00 -14.54 12.24
N GLU A 343 22.10 -13.65 11.86
CA GLU A 343 20.91 -13.97 11.08
C GLU A 343 21.07 -13.35 9.69
N SER A 344 20.89 -14.15 8.68
CA SER A 344 21.00 -13.69 7.29
C SER A 344 19.83 -14.18 6.45
N ILE A 345 19.27 -13.29 5.64
CA ILE A 345 18.10 -13.55 4.80
C ILE A 345 18.42 -13.10 3.38
N TYR A 346 18.48 -14.05 2.46
CA TYR A 346 18.70 -13.79 1.04
C TYR A 346 17.40 -14.05 0.29
N THR A 347 16.88 -13.02 -0.37
CA THR A 347 15.58 -13.05 -1.04
C THR A 347 15.74 -12.73 -2.52
N LYS A 348 15.18 -13.57 -3.39
CA LYS A 348 15.01 -13.31 -4.82
C LYS A 348 13.56 -13.42 -5.20
N ARG A 349 13.06 -12.44 -5.95
CA ARG A 349 11.66 -12.40 -6.33
C ARG A 349 11.48 -11.90 -7.76
N LEU A 350 10.62 -12.59 -8.52
CA LEU A 350 10.18 -12.19 -9.85
C LEU A 350 8.65 -12.10 -9.86
N GLU A 351 8.13 -10.98 -10.35
CA GLU A 351 6.70 -10.75 -10.50
C GLU A 351 6.40 -10.28 -11.91
N ILE A 352 5.33 -10.83 -12.50
CA ILE A 352 4.77 -10.37 -13.77
C ILE A 352 3.27 -10.24 -13.56
N PHE A 353 2.69 -9.08 -13.88
CA PHE A 353 1.26 -8.87 -13.74
C PHE A 353 0.72 -7.88 -14.78
N GLY A 354 -0.56 -7.96 -15.04
CA GLY A 354 -1.17 -7.09 -16.03
C GLY A 354 -2.68 -7.06 -16.00
N ASN A 355 -3.21 -6.06 -16.70
CA ASN A 355 -4.63 -5.84 -16.92
C ASN A 355 -4.91 -5.70 -18.42
N TYR A 356 -5.86 -6.45 -18.92
CA TYR A 356 -6.28 -6.44 -20.31
C TYR A 356 -7.79 -6.29 -20.44
N GLN A 357 -8.25 -5.21 -21.02
CA GLN A 357 -9.65 -5.05 -21.36
C GLN A 357 -9.95 -5.80 -22.67
N LEU A 358 -10.89 -6.75 -22.64
CA LEU A 358 -11.24 -7.55 -23.82
C LEU A 358 -11.83 -6.68 -24.96
N PRO A 359 -11.62 -7.05 -26.22
CA PRO A 359 -12.13 -6.30 -27.38
C PRO A 359 -13.63 -6.54 -27.65
N THR A 360 -14.44 -6.56 -26.61
CA THR A 360 -15.90 -6.76 -26.66
C THR A 360 -16.64 -5.43 -26.52
N LYS A 361 -17.96 -5.42 -26.82
CA LYS A 361 -18.83 -4.28 -26.55
C LYS A 361 -19.03 -4.07 -25.05
N GLU A 362 -19.06 -5.15 -24.29
CA GLU A 362 -19.16 -5.14 -22.85
C GLU A 362 -17.80 -4.80 -22.20
N LYS A 363 -17.83 -4.23 -21.01
CA LYS A 363 -16.62 -3.98 -20.23
C LYS A 363 -16.18 -5.25 -19.51
N LEU A 364 -15.30 -6.00 -20.15
CA LEU A 364 -14.68 -7.20 -19.60
C LEU A 364 -13.19 -6.95 -19.38
N PHE A 365 -12.72 -7.20 -18.18
CA PHE A 365 -11.32 -7.02 -17.79
C PHE A 365 -10.73 -8.35 -17.35
N LEU A 366 -9.61 -8.73 -17.96
CA LEU A 366 -8.77 -9.83 -17.51
C LEU A 366 -7.58 -9.26 -16.75
N SER A 367 -7.46 -9.64 -15.49
CA SER A 367 -6.32 -9.33 -14.63
C SER A 367 -5.56 -10.61 -14.35
N PHE A 368 -4.23 -10.56 -14.37
CA PHE A 368 -3.40 -11.73 -14.09
C PHE A 368 -2.11 -11.36 -13.38
N SER A 369 -1.58 -12.28 -12.58
CA SER A 369 -0.25 -12.17 -11.99
C SER A 369 0.43 -13.53 -11.83
N LEU A 370 1.76 -13.52 -11.97
CA LEU A 370 2.65 -14.64 -11.70
C LEU A 370 3.76 -14.14 -10.78
N ASN A 371 3.94 -14.81 -9.66
CA ASN A 371 4.94 -14.46 -8.66
C ASN A 371 5.78 -15.69 -8.34
N ASN A 372 7.08 -15.48 -8.28
CA ASN A 372 8.02 -16.48 -7.79
C ASN A 372 8.90 -15.84 -6.72
N HIS A 373 8.97 -16.46 -5.54
CA HIS A 373 9.75 -16.03 -4.41
C HIS A 373 10.63 -17.15 -3.91
N HIS A 374 11.92 -16.88 -3.81
CA HIS A 374 12.92 -17.76 -3.21
C HIS A 374 13.56 -17.06 -2.03
N GLN A 375 13.64 -17.77 -0.90
CA GLN A 375 14.27 -17.30 0.33
C GLN A 375 15.25 -18.35 0.84
N ASP A 376 16.46 -17.90 1.21
CA ASP A 376 17.49 -18.67 1.90
C ASP A 376 17.90 -17.91 3.16
N SER A 377 17.46 -18.39 4.31
CA SER A 377 17.72 -17.77 5.62
C SER A 377 18.55 -18.67 6.51
N ARG A 378 19.38 -18.04 7.34
CA ARG A 378 20.10 -18.70 8.44
C ARG A 378 19.92 -17.87 9.71
N TYR A 379 19.59 -18.52 10.81
CA TYR A 379 19.42 -17.97 12.14
C TYR A 379 20.35 -18.73 13.06
N GLY A 380 21.59 -18.24 13.25
CA GLY A 380 22.68 -19.03 13.80
C GLY A 380 22.83 -20.34 12.99
N THR A 381 22.70 -21.49 13.65
CA THR A 381 22.76 -22.83 13.00
C THR A 381 21.46 -23.24 12.34
N SER A 382 20.33 -22.62 12.66
CA SER A 382 19.02 -22.95 12.08
C SER A 382 18.92 -22.45 10.64
N SER A 383 18.33 -23.27 9.75
CA SER A 383 18.13 -22.93 8.36
C SER A 383 16.67 -22.90 7.98
N TYR A 384 16.29 -21.90 7.17
CA TYR A 384 14.99 -21.83 6.53
C TYR A 384 15.17 -21.51 5.04
N ILE A 385 14.85 -22.49 4.20
CA ILE A 385 14.92 -22.36 2.74
C ILE A 385 13.53 -22.58 2.19
N ALA A 386 12.99 -21.59 1.50
CA ALA A 386 11.62 -21.65 1.02
C ALA A 386 11.47 -21.13 -0.42
N ASN A 387 10.56 -21.79 -1.15
CA ASN A 387 10.13 -21.41 -2.48
C ASN A 387 8.61 -21.25 -2.51
N GLN A 388 8.14 -20.15 -3.07
CA GLN A 388 6.72 -19.92 -3.28
C GLN A 388 6.46 -19.45 -4.70
N SER A 389 5.52 -20.12 -5.38
CA SER A 389 5.00 -19.68 -6.68
C SER A 389 3.50 -19.44 -6.57
N VAL A 390 3.04 -18.26 -7.02
CA VAL A 390 1.62 -17.90 -7.02
C VAL A 390 1.21 -17.46 -8.42
N GLY A 391 0.26 -18.19 -9.01
CA GLY A 391 -0.42 -17.78 -10.24
C GLY A 391 -1.84 -17.32 -9.92
N PHE A 392 -2.23 -16.17 -10.45
CA PHE A 392 -3.58 -15.60 -10.29
C PHE A 392 -4.11 -15.12 -11.63
N ALA A 393 -5.39 -15.37 -11.89
CA ALA A 393 -6.12 -14.76 -12.99
C ALA A 393 -7.56 -14.45 -12.55
N GLN A 394 -8.10 -13.32 -13.01
CA GLN A 394 -9.46 -12.89 -12.71
C GLN A 394 -10.09 -12.23 -13.93
N LEU A 395 -11.29 -12.67 -14.30
CA LEU A 395 -12.13 -12.06 -15.33
C LEU A 395 -13.27 -11.31 -14.64
N VAL A 396 -13.45 -10.03 -14.96
CA VAL A 396 -14.48 -9.16 -14.36
C VAL A 396 -15.33 -8.53 -15.44
N TRP A 397 -16.63 -8.66 -15.31
CA TRP A 397 -17.64 -7.96 -16.10
C TRP A 397 -18.22 -6.78 -15.31
N ASP A 398 -18.09 -5.57 -15.85
CA ASP A 398 -18.59 -4.32 -15.30
C ASP A 398 -19.76 -3.82 -16.13
N LYS A 399 -20.98 -3.82 -15.56
CA LYS A 399 -22.20 -3.46 -16.25
C LYS A 399 -23.11 -2.59 -15.40
N LYS A 400 -23.42 -1.41 -15.92
CA LYS A 400 -24.42 -0.53 -15.33
C LYS A 400 -25.77 -0.72 -16.03
N ILE A 401 -26.81 -1.01 -15.27
CA ILE A 401 -28.21 -1.17 -15.73
C ILE A 401 -29.10 -0.30 -14.85
N ASN A 402 -29.58 0.82 -15.38
CA ASN A 402 -30.39 1.82 -14.65
C ASN A 402 -29.70 2.28 -13.34
N LYS A 403 -30.32 1.99 -12.21
CA LYS A 403 -29.80 2.33 -10.85
C LYS A 403 -28.85 1.27 -10.29
N ASN A 404 -28.71 0.14 -10.97
CA ASN A 404 -27.84 -0.96 -10.57
C ASN A 404 -26.50 -0.87 -11.29
N ASP A 405 -25.42 -1.10 -10.55
CA ASP A 405 -24.07 -1.15 -11.07
C ASP A 405 -23.42 -2.48 -10.68
N PHE A 406 -23.53 -3.45 -11.59
CA PHE A 406 -23.09 -4.84 -11.39
C PHE A 406 -21.59 -5.00 -11.64
N LEU A 407 -20.99 -5.83 -10.81
CA LEU A 407 -19.64 -6.37 -10.99
C LEU A 407 -19.72 -7.88 -10.78
N VAL A 408 -19.49 -8.64 -11.84
CA VAL A 408 -19.51 -10.12 -11.80
C VAL A 408 -18.13 -10.60 -12.21
N GLY A 409 -17.57 -11.52 -11.44
CA GLY A 409 -16.23 -12.02 -11.74
C GLY A 409 -16.02 -13.48 -11.40
N ALA A 410 -15.04 -14.06 -12.09
CA ALA A 410 -14.49 -15.36 -11.82
C ALA A 410 -12.97 -15.21 -11.62
N ALA A 411 -12.43 -15.86 -10.63
CA ALA A 411 -11.01 -15.81 -10.28
C ALA A 411 -10.47 -17.23 -10.08
N ILE A 412 -9.18 -17.38 -10.32
CA ILE A 412 -8.44 -18.60 -10.04
C ILE A 412 -7.10 -18.21 -9.42
N ARG A 413 -6.74 -18.87 -8.33
CA ARG A 413 -5.42 -18.74 -7.69
C ARG A 413 -4.84 -20.13 -7.48
N ASN A 414 -3.59 -20.30 -7.89
CA ASN A 414 -2.81 -21.48 -7.61
C ASN A 414 -1.57 -21.09 -6.83
N THR A 415 -1.37 -21.67 -5.65
CA THR A 415 -0.21 -21.43 -4.79
C THR A 415 0.52 -22.73 -4.59
N VAL A 416 1.81 -22.73 -4.90
CA VAL A 416 2.74 -23.82 -4.59
C VAL A 416 3.76 -23.27 -3.61
N TYR A 417 3.87 -23.92 -2.46
CA TYR A 417 4.79 -23.54 -1.39
C TYR A 417 5.58 -24.76 -0.93
N ASP A 418 6.89 -24.59 -0.79
CA ASP A 418 7.85 -25.63 -0.41
C ASP A 418 8.93 -25.02 0.49
N ASP A 419 9.21 -25.66 1.62
CA ASP A 419 10.26 -25.26 2.56
C ASP A 419 10.97 -26.47 3.18
N ASN A 420 11.99 -26.23 3.99
CA ASN A 420 12.71 -27.28 4.69
C ASN A 420 12.22 -27.50 6.15
N THR A 421 10.97 -27.09 6.46
CA THR A 421 10.36 -27.29 7.78
C THR A 421 9.37 -28.45 7.78
N THR A 422 8.80 -28.73 8.95
CA THR A 422 7.73 -29.71 9.11
C THR A 422 6.42 -29.33 8.39
N ALA A 423 6.27 -28.08 7.94
CA ALA A 423 5.06 -27.63 7.22
C ALA A 423 4.92 -28.27 5.83
N THR A 424 6.03 -28.66 5.21
CA THR A 424 6.06 -29.31 3.88
C THR A 424 6.73 -30.67 3.88
N SER A 425 6.63 -31.41 5.03
CA SER A 425 7.16 -32.77 5.15
C SER A 425 6.06 -33.75 5.57
N LEU A 426 6.11 -34.96 5.04
CA LEU A 426 5.28 -36.09 5.46
C LEU A 426 5.98 -36.77 6.65
N GLU A 427 5.42 -36.64 7.87
CA GLU A 427 5.91 -37.22 9.13
C GLU A 427 7.36 -36.83 9.51
N PHE A 428 7.72 -36.93 10.76
CA PHE A 428 9.01 -36.55 11.34
C PHE A 428 10.21 -37.07 10.53
N GLY A 429 10.81 -36.19 9.68
CA GLY A 429 11.97 -36.53 8.83
C GLY A 429 11.63 -37.23 7.53
N GLY A 430 10.37 -37.21 7.10
CA GLY A 430 9.86 -37.88 5.91
C GLY A 430 10.12 -37.15 4.59
N LEU A 431 9.53 -37.70 3.53
CA LEU A 431 9.62 -37.18 2.16
C LEU A 431 9.06 -35.76 2.05
N ASN A 432 9.71 -34.92 1.23
CA ASN A 432 9.23 -33.58 0.92
C ASN A 432 7.83 -33.63 0.30
N ASN A 433 6.91 -32.81 0.84
CA ASN A 433 5.51 -32.73 0.42
C ASN A 433 5.06 -31.26 0.27
N PRO A 434 5.42 -30.59 -0.82
CA PRO A 434 5.07 -29.21 -1.07
C PRO A 434 3.56 -28.95 -0.97
N SER A 435 3.18 -27.89 -0.28
CA SER A 435 1.79 -27.45 -0.18
C SER A 435 1.31 -26.91 -1.52
N LYS A 436 0.19 -27.45 -2.04
CA LYS A 436 -0.43 -27.03 -3.31
C LYS A 436 -1.88 -26.63 -3.03
N ILE A 437 -2.19 -25.34 -3.13
CA ILE A 437 -3.52 -24.81 -2.89
C ILE A 437 -4.09 -24.27 -4.20
N PHE A 438 -5.18 -24.88 -4.64
CA PHE A 438 -5.96 -24.42 -5.78
C PHE A 438 -7.24 -23.78 -5.28
N LEU A 439 -7.48 -22.52 -5.68
CA LEU A 439 -8.55 -21.66 -5.18
C LEU A 439 -9.30 -20.99 -6.34
N PRO A 440 -10.21 -21.69 -7.05
CA PRO A 440 -11.16 -21.05 -7.94
C PRO A 440 -12.27 -20.38 -7.14
N GLY A 441 -12.79 -19.25 -7.66
CA GLY A 441 -13.87 -18.51 -7.02
C GLY A 441 -14.71 -17.73 -8.01
N ILE A 442 -15.94 -17.47 -7.64
CA ILE A 442 -16.87 -16.61 -8.37
C ILE A 442 -17.44 -15.58 -7.43
N PHE A 443 -17.71 -14.38 -7.92
CA PHE A 443 -18.34 -13.34 -7.12
C PHE A 443 -19.29 -12.48 -7.92
N VAL A 444 -20.29 -11.96 -7.21
CA VAL A 444 -21.24 -10.98 -7.72
C VAL A 444 -21.34 -9.85 -6.72
N GLN A 445 -21.29 -8.63 -7.20
CA GLN A 445 -21.51 -7.41 -6.43
C GLN A 445 -22.47 -6.52 -7.20
N ASN A 446 -23.41 -5.89 -6.50
CA ASN A 446 -24.30 -4.88 -7.05
C ASN A 446 -24.31 -3.64 -6.17
N GLU A 447 -24.01 -2.49 -6.74
CA GLU A 447 -24.29 -1.19 -6.15
C GLU A 447 -25.63 -0.68 -6.67
N TYR A 448 -26.61 -0.55 -5.78
CA TYR A 448 -27.91 -0.01 -6.08
C TYR A 448 -28.04 1.43 -5.55
N LYS A 449 -28.25 2.38 -6.45
CA LYS A 449 -28.51 3.78 -6.12
C LYS A 449 -29.99 3.96 -5.82
N ILE A 450 -30.35 4.03 -4.54
CA ILE A 450 -31.73 4.27 -4.07
C ILE A 450 -32.19 5.63 -4.59
N ASP A 451 -31.38 6.67 -4.28
CA ASP A 451 -31.54 8.04 -4.74
C ASP A 451 -30.17 8.74 -4.89
N SER A 452 -30.16 10.07 -4.99
CA SER A 452 -28.92 10.86 -5.09
C SER A 452 -28.10 10.89 -3.80
N ALA A 453 -28.71 10.59 -2.65
CA ALA A 453 -28.07 10.63 -1.33
C ALA A 453 -27.76 9.24 -0.77
N GLN A 454 -28.47 8.20 -1.22
CA GLN A 454 -28.41 6.88 -0.63
C GLN A 454 -28.03 5.79 -1.65
N SER A 455 -27.10 4.95 -1.26
CA SER A 455 -26.68 3.77 -2.04
C SER A 455 -26.46 2.57 -1.13
N ILE A 456 -26.77 1.40 -1.62
CA ILE A 456 -26.51 0.13 -0.97
C ILE A 456 -25.66 -0.74 -1.91
N LEU A 457 -24.68 -1.44 -1.35
CA LEU A 457 -23.87 -2.42 -2.04
C LEU A 457 -24.08 -3.76 -1.39
N THR A 458 -24.42 -4.75 -2.18
CA THR A 458 -24.49 -6.15 -1.78
C THR A 458 -23.48 -6.95 -2.59
N GLY A 459 -22.80 -7.87 -1.96
CA GLY A 459 -21.84 -8.74 -2.61
C GLY A 459 -21.81 -10.11 -1.97
N ILE A 460 -21.51 -11.11 -2.78
CA ILE A 460 -21.27 -12.48 -2.33
C ILE A 460 -20.17 -13.08 -3.20
N ARG A 461 -19.27 -13.80 -2.53
CA ARG A 461 -18.23 -14.58 -3.17
C ARG A 461 -18.26 -16.01 -2.68
N TYR A 462 -18.08 -16.93 -3.58
CA TYR A 462 -17.89 -18.35 -3.33
C TYR A 462 -16.50 -18.74 -3.83
N ASP A 463 -15.69 -19.35 -2.95
CA ASP A 463 -14.40 -19.93 -3.26
C ASP A 463 -14.41 -21.43 -2.92
N TYR A 464 -13.77 -22.23 -3.73
CA TYR A 464 -13.44 -23.60 -3.42
C TYR A 464 -11.94 -23.71 -3.12
N ASN A 465 -11.59 -23.96 -1.87
CA ASN A 465 -10.22 -24.20 -1.46
C ASN A 465 -9.95 -25.72 -1.49
N SER A 466 -8.89 -26.15 -2.20
CA SER A 466 -8.57 -27.60 -2.32
C SER A 466 -8.36 -28.28 -0.97
N VAL A 467 -7.93 -27.55 0.07
CA VAL A 467 -7.72 -28.05 1.46
C VAL A 467 -8.97 -27.83 2.30
N HIS A 468 -9.47 -26.60 2.39
CA HIS A 468 -10.54 -26.20 3.32
C HIS A 468 -11.95 -26.20 2.70
N LYS A 469 -12.09 -26.67 1.47
CA LYS A 469 -13.36 -26.88 0.73
C LYS A 469 -14.14 -25.58 0.49
N ASN A 470 -15.42 -25.58 0.78
CA ASN A 470 -16.37 -24.52 0.41
C ASN A 470 -16.30 -23.31 1.34
N ILE A 471 -16.16 -22.13 0.77
CA ILE A 471 -16.05 -20.87 1.51
C ILE A 471 -16.95 -19.84 0.86
N VAL A 472 -17.82 -19.22 1.67
CA VAL A 472 -18.74 -18.17 1.23
C VAL A 472 -18.47 -16.91 2.03
N THR A 473 -18.27 -15.79 1.34
CA THR A 473 -17.99 -14.48 1.94
C THR A 473 -19.00 -13.43 1.46
N PRO A 474 -20.11 -13.22 2.19
CA PRO A 474 -21.06 -12.15 1.95
C PRO A 474 -20.51 -10.78 2.40
N ARG A 475 -21.02 -9.71 1.77
CA ARG A 475 -20.74 -8.32 2.10
C ARG A 475 -21.96 -7.45 1.91
N LEU A 476 -22.13 -6.48 2.81
CA LEU A 476 -23.13 -5.43 2.73
C LEU A 476 -22.47 -4.09 3.02
N ALA A 477 -22.76 -3.08 2.20
CA ALA A 477 -22.38 -1.70 2.53
C ALA A 477 -23.56 -0.76 2.27
N TYR A 478 -23.75 0.22 3.13
CA TYR A 478 -24.74 1.26 3.00
C TYR A 478 -24.08 2.63 3.17
N LYS A 479 -24.44 3.55 2.29
CA LYS A 479 -23.98 4.94 2.35
C LYS A 479 -25.16 5.90 2.33
N ILE A 480 -25.11 6.90 3.17
CA ILE A 480 -26.04 8.04 3.17
C ILE A 480 -25.30 9.36 3.21
N ILE A 481 -25.67 10.29 2.34
CA ILE A 481 -25.21 11.68 2.34
C ILE A 481 -26.28 12.52 3.04
N LEU A 482 -25.94 13.13 4.15
CA LEU A 482 -26.85 13.97 4.94
C LEU A 482 -26.99 15.36 4.31
N LYS A 483 -28.05 16.11 4.69
CA LYS A 483 -28.33 17.47 4.18
C LYS A 483 -27.13 18.43 4.36
N ASN A 484 -26.35 18.26 5.40
CA ASN A 484 -25.13 19.05 5.68
C ASN A 484 -23.89 18.55 4.90
N LYS A 485 -24.07 17.68 3.88
CA LYS A 485 -23.01 17.05 3.06
C LYS A 485 -22.03 16.17 3.84
N SER A 486 -22.34 15.80 5.09
CA SER A 486 -21.60 14.72 5.74
C SER A 486 -22.04 13.36 5.22
N ILE A 487 -21.18 12.37 5.33
CA ILE A 487 -21.40 11.04 4.79
C ILE A 487 -21.28 10.04 5.92
N ILE A 488 -22.26 9.17 6.04
CA ILE A 488 -22.20 7.99 6.92
C ILE A 488 -22.12 6.74 6.02
N ARG A 489 -21.22 5.83 6.37
CA ARG A 489 -21.05 4.55 5.70
C ARG A 489 -21.06 3.43 6.74
N LEU A 490 -21.85 2.40 6.49
CA LEU A 490 -21.82 1.14 7.23
C LEU A 490 -21.31 0.05 6.27
N ASN A 491 -20.30 -0.69 6.69
CA ASN A 491 -19.77 -1.82 5.94
C ASN A 491 -19.74 -3.05 6.84
N SER A 492 -20.27 -4.17 6.38
CA SER A 492 -20.24 -5.43 7.09
C SER A 492 -19.93 -6.56 6.12
N GLY A 493 -19.21 -7.57 6.58
CA GLY A 493 -18.87 -8.71 5.75
C GLY A 493 -18.11 -9.77 6.54
N THR A 494 -17.93 -10.93 5.92
CA THR A 494 -17.13 -12.00 6.48
C THR A 494 -15.80 -12.13 5.77
N GLY A 495 -14.83 -12.72 6.43
CA GLY A 495 -13.53 -13.03 5.87
C GLY A 495 -13.05 -14.40 6.34
N PHE A 496 -12.10 -14.96 5.63
CA PHE A 496 -11.43 -16.18 6.03
C PHE A 496 -9.94 -16.13 5.70
N ARG A 497 -9.17 -16.96 6.40
CA ARG A 497 -7.73 -17.14 6.17
C ARG A 497 -7.31 -18.57 6.48
N ALA A 498 -6.52 -19.15 5.60
CA ALA A 498 -5.80 -20.38 5.88
C ALA A 498 -4.41 -20.03 6.43
N VAL A 499 -4.08 -20.55 7.59
CA VAL A 499 -2.83 -20.20 8.29
C VAL A 499 -1.66 -20.98 7.71
N ASN A 500 -0.53 -20.30 7.50
CA ASN A 500 0.77 -20.91 7.23
C ASN A 500 1.79 -20.37 8.25
N LEU A 501 2.03 -21.12 9.32
CA LEU A 501 2.80 -20.70 10.49
C LEU A 501 4.21 -20.20 10.16
N PHE A 502 4.96 -20.97 9.36
CA PHE A 502 6.36 -20.69 9.08
C PHE A 502 6.58 -19.51 8.13
N THR A 503 5.54 -19.07 7.44
CA THR A 503 5.61 -17.83 6.63
C THR A 503 5.10 -16.60 7.38
N GLU A 504 4.40 -16.79 8.48
CA GLU A 504 3.66 -15.73 9.17
C GLU A 504 4.25 -15.37 10.52
N ASP A 505 4.89 -16.33 11.19
CA ASP A 505 5.52 -16.12 12.49
C ASP A 505 7.04 -16.29 12.41
N HIS A 506 7.73 -15.16 12.47
CA HIS A 506 9.20 -15.16 12.39
C HIS A 506 9.84 -15.88 13.59
N ALA A 507 9.24 -15.82 14.77
CA ALA A 507 9.74 -16.50 15.96
C ALA A 507 9.79 -18.03 15.78
N ALA A 508 8.90 -18.57 14.94
CA ALA A 508 8.91 -20.01 14.61
C ALA A 508 10.12 -20.43 13.75
N LEU A 509 10.83 -19.47 13.12
CA LEU A 509 11.95 -19.72 12.22
C LEU A 509 13.32 -19.64 12.92
N THR A 510 13.42 -18.87 14.00
CA THR A 510 14.72 -18.59 14.64
C THR A 510 15.35 -19.77 15.33
N GLY A 511 14.53 -20.78 15.68
CA GLY A 511 14.99 -21.93 16.45
C GLY A 511 15.22 -21.65 17.94
N ALA A 512 14.96 -20.42 18.39
CA ALA A 512 15.10 -20.04 19.80
C ALA A 512 14.12 -20.81 20.71
N ARG A 513 12.96 -21.18 20.16
CA ARG A 513 11.94 -22.00 20.84
C ARG A 513 11.46 -23.11 19.92
N LYS A 514 11.11 -24.26 20.49
CA LYS A 514 10.56 -25.39 19.72
C LYS A 514 9.10 -25.10 19.33
N VAL A 515 8.79 -25.21 18.04
CA VAL A 515 7.42 -25.09 17.54
C VAL A 515 6.65 -26.40 17.75
N VAL A 516 5.47 -26.31 18.36
CA VAL A 516 4.56 -27.43 18.57
C VAL A 516 3.18 -27.10 18.02
N ILE A 517 2.68 -27.93 17.11
CA ILE A 517 1.33 -27.84 16.56
C ILE A 517 0.53 -28.99 17.18
N LEU A 518 -0.42 -28.67 18.07
CA LEU A 518 -1.15 -29.66 18.86
C LEU A 518 -2.21 -30.43 18.05
N GLU A 519 -2.71 -29.83 16.96
CA GLU A 519 -3.83 -30.37 16.18
C GLU A 519 -3.86 -29.79 14.76
N ASN A 520 -4.68 -30.34 13.88
CA ASN A 520 -4.92 -29.75 12.57
C ASN A 520 -5.55 -28.35 12.71
N LEU A 521 -4.86 -27.33 12.17
CA LEU A 521 -5.32 -25.95 12.24
C LEU A 521 -6.46 -25.71 11.24
N ASN A 522 -7.60 -25.29 11.74
CA ASN A 522 -8.74 -24.91 10.94
C ASN A 522 -8.56 -23.49 10.36
N PRO A 523 -9.22 -23.16 9.23
CA PRO A 523 -9.21 -21.80 8.74
C PRO A 523 -9.80 -20.84 9.76
N GLU A 524 -9.19 -19.69 9.91
CA GLU A 524 -9.78 -18.59 10.66
C GLU A 524 -10.93 -17.98 9.89
N LYS A 525 -12.04 -17.74 10.58
CA LYS A 525 -13.24 -17.12 10.03
C LYS A 525 -13.61 -15.91 10.87
N SER A 526 -13.94 -14.80 10.20
CA SER A 526 -14.30 -13.56 10.87
C SER A 526 -15.59 -12.97 10.36
N PHE A 527 -16.25 -12.21 11.24
CA PHE A 527 -17.27 -11.24 10.90
C PHE A 527 -16.74 -9.84 11.23
N ASN A 528 -16.83 -8.94 10.27
CA ASN A 528 -16.31 -7.58 10.41
C ASN A 528 -17.42 -6.58 10.15
N THR A 529 -17.43 -5.49 10.93
CA THR A 529 -18.28 -4.33 10.67
C THR A 529 -17.50 -3.05 10.92
N ASN A 530 -17.79 -2.03 10.10
CA ASN A 530 -17.17 -0.72 10.18
C ASN A 530 -18.23 0.35 9.96
N LEU A 531 -18.36 1.30 10.88
CA LEU A 531 -19.19 2.49 10.79
C LEU A 531 -18.28 3.70 10.61
N ASN A 532 -18.42 4.40 9.50
CA ASN A 532 -17.59 5.56 9.16
C ASN A 532 -18.44 6.82 9.02
N TYR A 533 -17.97 7.92 9.59
CA TYR A 533 -18.50 9.26 9.40
C TYR A 533 -17.43 10.14 8.78
N THR A 534 -17.73 10.78 7.65
CA THR A 534 -16.83 11.71 6.97
C THR A 534 -17.51 13.06 6.77
N LYS A 535 -16.83 14.13 7.13
CA LYS A 535 -17.29 15.51 6.91
C LYS A 535 -16.17 16.35 6.34
N LYS A 536 -16.47 17.02 5.22
CA LYS A 536 -15.58 18.01 4.63
C LYS A 536 -16.13 19.40 4.90
N PHE A 537 -15.30 20.26 5.48
CA PHE A 537 -15.56 21.67 5.70
C PHE A 537 -14.71 22.49 4.73
N SER A 538 -15.31 23.42 4.03
CA SER A 538 -14.61 24.35 3.15
C SER A 538 -14.79 25.75 3.71
N PHE A 539 -13.69 26.37 4.10
CA PHE A 539 -13.65 27.72 4.65
C PHE A 539 -13.02 28.63 3.60
N ASN A 540 -13.74 29.62 3.09
CA ASN A 540 -13.24 30.54 2.06
C ASN A 540 -12.37 29.81 1.01
N ASN A 541 -12.49 29.94 -0.21
CA ASN A 541 -11.94 29.18 -1.35
C ASN A 541 -10.54 28.50 -1.25
N LYS A 542 -9.85 28.54 -0.08
CA LYS A 542 -8.47 28.06 0.09
C LYS A 542 -8.21 27.20 1.33
N LYS A 543 -9.19 27.04 2.24
CA LYS A 543 -9.00 26.23 3.45
C LYS A 543 -9.98 25.08 3.46
N GLU A 544 -9.49 23.87 3.63
CA GLU A 544 -10.30 22.67 3.67
C GLU A 544 -9.92 21.84 4.90
N LEU A 545 -10.94 21.37 5.61
CA LEU A 545 -10.79 20.44 6.71
C LEU A 545 -11.60 19.18 6.37
N THR A 546 -10.97 18.03 6.31
CA THR A 546 -11.64 16.75 6.24
C THR A 546 -11.53 16.06 7.59
N PHE A 547 -12.66 15.75 8.18
CA PHE A 547 -12.79 14.96 9.39
C PHE A 547 -13.33 13.59 9.04
N ASP A 548 -12.65 12.54 9.48
CA ASP A 548 -13.02 11.15 9.25
C ASP A 548 -12.97 10.38 10.58
N LEU A 549 -14.08 9.75 10.96
CA LEU A 549 -14.19 8.94 12.17
C LEU A 549 -14.73 7.57 11.80
N SER A 550 -14.04 6.52 12.24
CA SER A 550 -14.43 5.13 12.02
C SER A 550 -14.49 4.36 13.33
N ALA A 551 -15.60 3.66 13.57
CA ALA A 551 -15.72 2.63 14.59
C ALA A 551 -15.68 1.27 13.91
N PHE A 552 -14.86 0.35 14.41
CA PHE A 552 -14.72 -0.97 13.81
C PHE A 552 -14.83 -2.08 14.86
N TYR A 553 -15.33 -3.22 14.40
CA TYR A 553 -15.46 -4.44 15.20
C TYR A 553 -15.22 -5.65 14.32
N THR A 554 -14.26 -6.49 14.70
CA THR A 554 -13.94 -7.77 14.05
C THR A 554 -14.05 -8.89 15.08
N TYR A 555 -14.87 -9.88 14.79
CA TYR A 555 -15.07 -11.07 15.61
C TYR A 555 -14.55 -12.30 14.87
N PHE A 556 -13.77 -13.14 15.54
CA PHE A 556 -13.22 -14.39 15.02
C PHE A 556 -13.83 -15.58 15.74
N ASN A 557 -14.41 -16.51 15.01
CA ASN A 557 -14.89 -17.79 15.56
C ASN A 557 -13.74 -18.73 15.90
N ASN A 558 -12.68 -18.70 15.10
CA ASN A 558 -11.42 -19.39 15.32
C ASN A 558 -10.29 -18.41 14.99
N ARG A 559 -9.27 -18.38 15.84
CA ARG A 559 -8.09 -17.55 15.65
C ARG A 559 -6.86 -18.32 16.12
N ILE A 560 -5.88 -18.43 15.24
CA ILE A 560 -4.62 -19.11 15.56
C ILE A 560 -3.62 -18.06 16.02
N ILE A 561 -3.27 -18.10 17.29
CA ILE A 561 -2.27 -17.20 17.87
C ILE A 561 -1.20 -18.05 18.54
N PRO A 562 0.07 -17.71 18.38
CA PRO A 562 1.15 -18.38 19.11
C PRO A 562 1.01 -18.16 20.62
N ASP A 563 1.03 -19.23 21.37
CA ASP A 563 1.10 -19.21 22.83
C ASP A 563 2.58 -19.23 23.24
N TYR A 564 3.04 -18.11 23.76
CA TYR A 564 4.41 -17.90 24.25
C TYR A 564 4.50 -17.97 25.78
N LEU A 565 3.38 -18.15 26.49
CA LEU A 565 3.29 -17.98 27.94
C LEU A 565 3.13 -19.31 28.68
N THR A 566 2.55 -20.33 28.04
CA THR A 566 2.31 -21.64 28.69
C THR A 566 3.62 -22.38 28.99
N ASP A 567 4.61 -22.29 28.07
CA ASP A 567 5.94 -22.87 28.24
C ASP A 567 6.99 -21.95 27.64
N PRO A 568 8.00 -21.53 28.42
CA PRO A 568 9.01 -20.60 27.95
C PRO A 568 9.92 -21.18 26.85
N ASN A 569 9.97 -22.50 26.66
CA ASN A 569 10.77 -23.16 25.63
C ASN A 569 10.00 -23.50 24.36
N LEU A 570 8.67 -23.28 24.37
CA LEU A 570 7.79 -23.66 23.26
C LEU A 570 7.09 -22.45 22.64
N ILE A 571 6.73 -22.62 21.39
CA ILE A 571 5.71 -21.81 20.69
C ILE A 571 4.60 -22.80 20.33
N ILE A 572 3.45 -22.70 21.01
CA ILE A 572 2.37 -23.66 20.86
C ILE A 572 1.28 -23.07 19.96
N TYR A 573 0.90 -23.82 18.92
CA TYR A 573 -0.20 -23.47 18.01
C TYR A 573 -1.33 -24.47 18.12
N LYS A 574 -2.55 -23.96 18.30
CA LYS A 574 -3.79 -24.74 18.40
C LYS A 574 -4.97 -23.92 17.88
N ASN A 575 -6.09 -24.58 17.59
CA ASN A 575 -7.36 -23.91 17.40
C ASN A 575 -7.84 -23.34 18.75
N ILE A 576 -8.38 -22.13 18.73
CA ILE A 576 -8.87 -21.50 19.95
C ILE A 576 -10.19 -22.15 20.41
N ASN A 577 -10.28 -22.48 21.70
CA ASN A 577 -11.55 -22.86 22.33
C ASN A 577 -12.23 -21.61 22.91
N GLY A 578 -12.75 -20.77 22.02
CA GLY A 578 -13.30 -19.47 22.39
C GLY A 578 -13.47 -18.55 21.18
N TYR A 579 -13.14 -17.28 21.33
CA TYR A 579 -13.24 -16.30 20.25
C TYR A 579 -12.19 -15.20 20.38
N GLY A 580 -11.85 -14.59 19.23
CA GLY A 580 -11.01 -13.41 19.15
C GLY A 580 -11.81 -12.15 18.82
N VAL A 581 -11.39 -10.99 19.34
CA VAL A 581 -12.00 -9.69 19.03
C VAL A 581 -10.92 -8.66 18.75
N SER A 582 -11.12 -7.87 17.70
CA SER A 582 -10.44 -6.59 17.49
C SER A 582 -11.50 -5.50 17.32
N ARG A 583 -11.48 -4.46 18.17
CA ARG A 583 -12.45 -3.37 18.11
C ARG A 583 -11.77 -2.05 18.45
N GLY A 584 -12.34 -0.95 17.97
CA GLY A 584 -11.78 0.36 18.27
C GLY A 584 -12.43 1.51 17.55
N LEU A 585 -11.83 2.69 17.74
CA LEU A 585 -12.17 3.95 17.13
C LEU A 585 -10.94 4.54 16.46
N SER A 586 -11.05 4.97 15.23
CA SER A 586 -9.98 5.63 14.46
C SER A 586 -10.48 6.98 13.95
N MET A 587 -9.74 8.04 14.22
CA MET A 587 -10.03 9.40 13.79
C MET A 587 -8.88 9.93 12.92
N ASN A 588 -9.23 10.55 11.79
CA ASN A 588 -8.29 11.30 10.96
C ASN A 588 -8.79 12.72 10.76
N VAL A 589 -7.89 13.67 10.84
CA VAL A 589 -8.11 15.08 10.53
C VAL A 589 -7.08 15.51 9.50
N ASP A 590 -7.55 15.88 8.31
CA ASP A 590 -6.71 16.40 7.22
C ASP A 590 -7.10 17.87 7.02
N PHE A 591 -6.17 18.77 7.31
CA PHE A 591 -6.40 20.22 7.33
C PHE A 591 -5.42 20.93 6.38
N ASP A 592 -5.92 21.29 5.23
CA ASP A 592 -5.27 22.23 4.30
C ASP A 592 -5.55 23.66 4.78
N PHE A 593 -4.67 24.22 5.63
CA PHE A 593 -4.89 25.54 6.22
C PHE A 593 -4.77 26.66 5.20
N ASN A 594 -3.85 26.53 4.26
CA ASN A 594 -3.64 27.42 3.11
C ASN A 594 -2.73 26.73 2.09
N GLU A 595 -2.28 27.44 1.04
CA GLU A 595 -1.36 26.89 0.04
C GLU A 595 0.03 26.54 0.60
N THR A 596 0.35 27.01 1.81
CA THR A 596 1.67 26.84 2.44
C THR A 596 1.68 25.85 3.60
N THR A 597 0.53 25.57 4.25
CA THR A 597 0.49 24.74 5.46
C THR A 597 -0.53 23.63 5.33
N ASP A 598 -0.10 22.39 5.48
CA ASP A 598 -0.96 21.20 5.56
C ASP A 598 -0.63 20.39 6.82
N ILE A 599 -1.68 19.93 7.50
CA ILE A 599 -1.62 19.19 8.75
C ILE A 599 -2.48 17.94 8.63
N ILE A 600 -1.91 16.79 8.88
CA ILE A 600 -2.61 15.51 8.97
C ILE A 600 -2.41 14.98 10.38
N LEU A 601 -3.50 14.73 11.10
CA LEU A 601 -3.49 14.16 12.45
C LEU A 601 -4.31 12.88 12.46
N GLY A 602 -3.83 11.86 13.12
CA GLY A 602 -4.52 10.60 13.31
C GLY A 602 -4.47 10.13 14.76
N GLY A 603 -5.54 9.49 15.22
CA GLY A 603 -5.59 8.83 16.53
C GLY A 603 -6.42 7.56 16.45
N THR A 604 -5.97 6.48 17.08
CA THR A 604 -6.68 5.21 17.09
C THR A 604 -6.66 4.61 18.49
N PHE A 605 -7.84 4.23 18.99
CA PHE A 605 -8.01 3.43 20.21
C PHE A 605 -8.34 1.99 19.82
N LEU A 606 -7.67 1.02 20.44
CA LEU A 606 -7.76 -0.40 20.15
C LEU A 606 -8.03 -1.23 21.41
N ASP A 607 -8.85 -2.28 21.28
CA ASP A 607 -8.96 -3.37 22.23
C ASP A 607 -8.94 -4.69 21.46
N VAL A 608 -7.81 -5.39 21.52
CA VAL A 608 -7.58 -6.63 20.78
C VAL A 608 -7.26 -7.75 21.76
N PHE A 609 -8.11 -8.76 21.80
CA PHE A 609 -8.01 -9.84 22.78
C PHE A 609 -8.55 -11.16 22.25
N ILE A 610 -8.16 -12.22 22.93
CA ILE A 610 -8.79 -13.56 22.85
C ILE A 610 -9.55 -13.79 24.15
N LYS A 611 -10.70 -14.44 24.05
CA LYS A 611 -11.40 -15.01 25.21
C LYS A 611 -11.46 -16.52 25.08
N GLU A 612 -10.75 -17.22 25.96
CA GLU A 612 -10.69 -18.68 26.05
C GLU A 612 -10.95 -19.09 27.49
N ASN A 613 -11.77 -20.12 27.70
CA ASN A 613 -12.13 -20.64 29.04
C ASN A 613 -12.55 -19.54 30.04
N GLN A 614 -13.30 -18.53 29.54
CA GLN A 614 -13.75 -17.33 30.27
C GLN A 614 -12.64 -16.33 30.64
N GLN A 615 -11.39 -16.62 30.41
CA GLN A 615 -10.28 -15.67 30.57
C GLN A 615 -10.13 -14.77 29.33
N LYS A 616 -9.87 -13.49 29.58
CA LYS A 616 -9.58 -12.49 28.55
C LYS A 616 -8.09 -12.23 28.52
N ASN A 617 -7.43 -12.65 27.44
CA ASN A 617 -6.01 -12.45 27.20
C ASN A 617 -5.82 -11.36 26.14
N GLN A 618 -5.14 -10.27 26.49
CA GLN A 618 -4.79 -9.21 25.56
C GLN A 618 -3.76 -9.71 24.54
N GLN A 619 -3.88 -9.22 23.29
CA GLN A 619 -2.88 -9.55 22.27
C GLN A 619 -1.54 -8.89 22.62
N ILE A 620 -0.48 -9.70 22.69
CA ILE A 620 0.88 -9.21 22.91
C ILE A 620 1.33 -8.26 21.81
N LEU A 621 2.28 -7.36 22.13
CA LEU A 621 2.84 -6.39 21.20
C LEU A 621 1.74 -5.60 20.47
N THR A 622 0.67 -5.23 21.18
CA THR A 622 -0.45 -4.44 20.61
C THR A 622 -0.79 -3.31 21.57
N GLU A 623 -0.74 -2.10 21.05
CA GLU A 623 -1.09 -0.88 21.78
C GLU A 623 -2.60 -0.74 21.97
N ASN A 624 -3.03 -0.05 23.05
CA ASN A 624 -4.42 0.35 23.21
C ASN A 624 -4.69 1.72 22.59
N PHE A 625 -3.65 2.54 22.42
CA PHE A 625 -3.75 3.86 21.79
C PHE A 625 -2.53 4.12 20.91
N SER A 626 -2.79 4.67 19.73
CA SER A 626 -1.75 5.22 18.86
C SER A 626 -2.17 6.56 18.28
N ALA A 627 -1.20 7.42 18.03
CA ALA A 627 -1.39 8.68 17.32
C ALA A 627 -0.31 8.85 16.25
N SER A 628 -0.65 9.58 15.18
CA SER A 628 0.30 9.97 14.15
C SER A 628 0.05 11.40 13.71
N TRP A 629 1.09 12.09 13.26
CA TRP A 629 0.98 13.45 12.72
C TRP A 629 1.98 13.68 11.59
N THR A 630 1.55 14.53 10.68
CA THR A 630 2.37 15.05 9.59
C THR A 630 2.02 16.51 9.40
N ILE A 631 2.96 17.40 9.65
CA ILE A 631 2.83 18.84 9.55
C ILE A 631 3.83 19.34 8.55
N SER A 632 3.35 20.08 7.53
CA SER A 632 4.21 20.68 6.51
C SER A 632 3.95 22.16 6.41
N HIS A 633 5.01 22.95 6.38
CA HIS A 633 4.94 24.40 6.20
C HIS A 633 5.95 24.88 5.16
N LYS A 634 5.48 25.61 4.16
CA LYS A 634 6.32 26.26 3.14
C LYS A 634 6.60 27.70 3.54
N ILE A 635 7.85 28.09 3.50
CA ILE A 635 8.33 29.44 3.68
C ILE A 635 8.70 29.98 2.29
N GLU A 636 7.73 30.50 1.54
CA GLU A 636 7.88 30.89 0.13
C GLU A 636 9.03 31.88 -0.09
N LYS A 637 9.25 32.83 0.84
CA LYS A 637 10.34 33.82 0.76
C LYS A 637 11.74 33.20 0.58
N TYR A 638 11.94 31.98 1.08
CA TYR A 638 13.23 31.29 1.07
C TYR A 638 13.21 30.02 0.25
N ASP A 639 12.11 29.71 -0.45
CA ASP A 639 11.91 28.46 -1.18
C ASP A 639 12.17 27.23 -0.32
N LEU A 640 11.76 27.29 0.96
CA LEU A 640 11.95 26.23 1.94
C LEU A 640 10.62 25.59 2.33
N ARG A 641 10.66 24.29 2.58
CA ARG A 641 9.57 23.56 3.24
C ARG A 641 10.12 22.84 4.46
N ILE A 642 9.39 22.92 5.57
CA ILE A 642 9.64 22.16 6.79
C ILE A 642 8.58 21.08 6.88
N ASP A 643 9.00 19.83 7.02
CA ASP A 643 8.11 18.69 7.25
C ASP A 643 8.43 18.10 8.63
N TYR A 644 7.44 18.03 9.52
CA TYR A 644 7.55 17.40 10.83
C TYR A 644 6.58 16.23 10.90
N THR A 645 7.09 15.02 11.12
CA THR A 645 6.30 13.79 11.17
C THR A 645 6.58 13.03 12.46
N GLY A 646 5.57 12.30 12.93
CA GLY A 646 5.77 11.48 14.12
C GLY A 646 4.62 10.53 14.40
N ASN A 647 4.87 9.67 15.37
CA ASN A 647 3.91 8.74 15.94
C ASN A 647 4.06 8.67 17.47
N LEU A 648 3.05 8.15 18.14
CA LEU A 648 3.04 7.89 19.57
C LEU A 648 2.27 6.59 19.83
N PHE A 649 2.80 5.72 20.68
CA PHE A 649 2.17 4.45 21.05
C PHE A 649 2.10 4.30 22.58
N SER A 650 0.97 3.80 23.06
CA SER A 650 0.77 3.44 24.47
C SER A 650 1.50 2.14 24.82
N PRO A 651 1.66 1.83 26.13
CA PRO A 651 2.23 0.58 26.58
C PRO A 651 1.55 -0.64 25.97
N MET A 652 2.34 -1.67 25.65
CA MET A 652 1.93 -2.92 25.05
C MET A 652 2.30 -4.07 25.99
N GLN A 653 1.48 -5.12 26.07
CA GLN A 653 1.84 -6.36 26.74
C GLN A 653 3.01 -7.00 25.97
N LEU A 654 4.07 -7.36 26.69
CA LEU A 654 5.27 -7.97 26.15
C LEU A 654 5.25 -9.49 26.38
N PRO A 655 5.82 -10.30 25.48
CA PRO A 655 6.08 -11.70 25.77
C PRO A 655 7.23 -11.82 26.78
N LEU A 656 7.04 -12.63 27.80
CA LEU A 656 8.09 -12.96 28.78
C LEU A 656 8.68 -14.33 28.48
N ILE A 657 9.98 -14.51 28.76
CA ILE A 657 10.69 -15.76 28.51
C ILE A 657 10.53 -16.74 29.67
N GLY A 658 10.32 -16.26 30.88
CA GLY A 658 10.17 -17.07 32.07
C GLY A 658 9.75 -16.25 33.28
N GLU A 659 9.40 -16.92 34.37
CA GLU A 659 8.93 -16.31 35.63
C GLU A 659 9.97 -15.37 36.28
N LEU A 660 11.25 -15.64 36.06
CA LEU A 660 12.36 -14.86 36.62
C LEU A 660 12.84 -13.74 35.64
N ASP A 661 12.16 -13.54 34.51
CA ASP A 661 12.53 -12.51 33.53
C ASP A 661 12.43 -11.13 34.19
N PRO A 662 13.55 -10.36 34.26
CA PRO A 662 13.58 -9.08 34.95
C PRO A 662 12.92 -7.95 34.16
N ARG A 663 12.49 -8.20 32.92
CA ARG A 663 11.85 -7.20 32.04
C ARG A 663 10.43 -6.92 32.50
N ASN A 664 9.98 -5.69 32.28
CA ASN A 664 8.62 -5.30 32.59
C ASN A 664 7.61 -6.06 31.70
N GLU A 665 6.45 -6.42 32.26
CA GLU A 665 5.35 -7.03 31.49
C GLU A 665 4.84 -6.14 30.36
N LYS A 666 5.00 -4.83 30.47
CA LYS A 666 4.54 -3.85 29.49
C LYS A 666 5.67 -2.94 29.02
N SER A 667 5.64 -2.58 27.73
CA SER A 667 6.50 -1.55 27.18
C SER A 667 6.21 -0.18 27.81
N PRO A 668 7.14 0.79 27.80
CA PRO A 668 6.83 2.18 28.08
C PRO A 668 5.98 2.80 26.95
N TRP A 669 5.48 4.03 27.15
CA TRP A 669 5.09 4.90 26.05
C TRP A 669 6.31 5.20 25.19
N TRP A 670 6.12 5.21 23.87
CA TRP A 670 7.21 5.53 22.95
C TRP A 670 6.74 6.32 21.74
N SER A 671 7.66 7.07 21.15
CA SER A 671 7.40 7.95 20.02
C SER A 671 8.63 8.06 19.14
N ILE A 672 8.45 7.99 17.84
CA ILE A 672 9.48 8.31 16.84
C ILE A 672 9.05 9.58 16.10
N GLN A 673 9.90 10.59 16.13
CA GLN A 673 9.61 11.89 15.51
C GLN A 673 10.74 12.27 14.56
N ASN A 674 10.38 12.84 13.41
CA ASN A 674 11.34 13.20 12.37
C ASN A 674 11.09 14.63 11.90
N ILE A 675 12.16 15.31 11.51
CA ILE A 675 12.10 16.63 10.91
C ILE A 675 12.90 16.64 9.61
N GLN A 676 12.35 17.28 8.58
CA GLN A 676 12.97 17.45 7.28
C GLN A 676 12.87 18.92 6.85
N LEU A 677 13.94 19.43 6.27
CA LEU A 677 13.98 20.68 5.53
C LEU A 677 14.16 20.35 4.04
N VAL A 678 13.40 21.03 3.18
CA VAL A 678 13.48 20.87 1.73
C VAL A 678 13.65 22.24 1.09
N PHE A 679 14.73 22.42 0.35
CA PHE A 679 14.93 23.58 -0.51
C PHE A 679 14.48 23.24 -1.94
N PHE A 680 13.60 24.07 -2.51
CA PHE A 680 13.01 23.86 -3.84
C PHE A 680 13.17 25.06 -4.79
N GLY A 681 14.10 25.99 -4.49
CA GLY A 681 14.35 27.18 -5.28
C GLY A 681 15.04 26.93 -6.63
N ILE A 682 15.46 25.71 -6.92
CA ILE A 682 16.06 25.33 -8.20
C ILE A 682 15.02 24.58 -9.03
N ARG A 683 14.81 24.99 -10.26
CA ARG A 683 13.82 24.36 -11.14
C ARG A 683 14.07 22.86 -11.29
N ASN A 684 13.04 22.04 -11.08
CA ASN A 684 13.07 20.58 -11.18
C ASN A 684 13.99 19.88 -10.16
N PHE A 685 14.55 20.60 -9.19
CA PHE A 685 15.55 20.09 -8.26
C PHE A 685 15.18 20.44 -6.81
N GLU A 686 15.26 19.46 -5.93
CA GLU A 686 15.09 19.65 -4.48
C GLU A 686 16.33 19.14 -3.75
N ILE A 687 16.81 19.92 -2.79
CA ILE A 687 17.80 19.49 -1.80
C ILE A 687 17.05 19.30 -0.50
N TYR A 688 17.19 18.16 0.13
CA TYR A 688 16.50 17.89 1.38
C TYR A 688 17.43 17.24 2.40
N GLY A 689 17.20 17.54 3.67
CA GLY A 689 17.96 16.96 4.76
C GLY A 689 17.20 17.08 6.07
N GLY A 690 17.64 16.33 7.06
CA GLY A 690 16.92 16.35 8.33
C GLY A 690 17.43 15.34 9.35
N ILE A 691 16.57 15.07 10.33
CA ILE A 691 16.86 14.19 11.46
C ILE A 691 15.72 13.16 11.56
N LYS A 692 16.07 11.89 11.53
CA LYS A 692 15.19 10.78 11.90
C LYS A 692 15.40 10.45 13.37
N ASN A 693 14.31 10.07 14.05
CA ASN A 693 14.26 9.82 15.48
C ASN A 693 14.90 11.00 16.27
N LEU A 694 14.27 12.16 16.18
CA LEU A 694 14.75 13.44 16.71
C LEU A 694 15.14 13.36 18.21
N PHE A 695 14.39 12.59 19.00
CA PHE A 695 14.60 12.45 20.43
C PHE A 695 15.47 11.26 20.82
N ASP A 696 16.06 10.55 19.84
CA ASP A 696 16.97 9.43 20.05
C ASP A 696 16.37 8.31 20.92
N PHE A 697 15.11 7.98 20.67
CA PHE A 697 14.45 6.90 21.39
C PHE A 697 15.07 5.55 21.00
N LEU A 698 15.50 4.78 21.99
CA LEU A 698 15.98 3.42 21.87
C LEU A 698 15.24 2.54 22.85
N PRO A 699 14.55 1.48 22.40
CA PRO A 699 13.77 0.59 23.27
C PRO A 699 14.62 -0.12 24.32
N GLY A 700 15.88 -0.42 24.02
CA GLY A 700 16.82 -1.14 24.90
C GLY A 700 17.68 -0.27 25.81
N LYS A 701 17.52 1.07 25.84
CA LYS A 701 18.45 1.97 26.53
C LYS A 701 18.63 1.70 28.04
N ASN A 702 17.61 1.16 28.71
CA ASN A 702 17.60 0.88 30.14
C ASN A 702 17.11 -0.54 30.48
N ASN A 703 16.98 -1.43 29.50
CA ASN A 703 16.50 -2.79 29.66
C ASN A 703 17.33 -3.74 28.78
N PRO A 704 17.70 -4.94 29.23
CA PRO A 704 18.23 -6.00 28.38
C PRO A 704 17.07 -6.55 27.52
N PHE A 705 16.55 -5.67 26.72
CA PHE A 705 15.22 -5.77 26.13
C PHE A 705 15.17 -6.65 24.89
N LEU A 706 16.24 -6.63 24.09
CA LEU A 706 16.20 -7.20 22.75
C LEU A 706 16.71 -8.64 22.71
N ILE A 707 17.66 -8.94 23.56
CA ILE A 707 18.36 -10.21 23.58
C ILE A 707 18.51 -10.62 25.05
N ALA A 708 17.93 -11.73 25.42
CA ALA A 708 17.91 -12.18 26.80
C ALA A 708 19.32 -12.52 27.33
N ARG A 709 20.18 -13.08 26.46
CA ARG A 709 21.59 -13.40 26.78
C ARG A 709 22.47 -13.08 25.57
N ALA A 710 22.85 -11.81 25.43
CA ALA A 710 23.67 -11.35 24.33
C ALA A 710 25.09 -11.96 24.28
N ASN A 711 25.63 -12.35 25.44
CA ASN A 711 26.95 -12.97 25.59
C ASN A 711 26.98 -14.48 25.37
N ASP A 712 25.82 -15.11 25.15
CA ASP A 712 25.70 -16.57 24.92
C ASP A 712 24.62 -16.88 23.88
N PRO A 713 24.77 -16.39 22.63
CA PRO A 713 23.71 -16.42 21.62
C PRO A 713 23.40 -17.83 21.10
N PHE A 714 24.22 -18.82 21.41
CA PHE A 714 23.96 -20.23 21.06
C PHE A 714 23.53 -21.07 22.27
N ASP A 715 23.30 -20.44 23.44
CA ASP A 715 22.95 -21.12 24.70
C ASP A 715 23.89 -22.26 25.11
N LYS A 716 25.20 -22.12 24.77
CA LYS A 716 26.21 -23.17 25.04
C LYS A 716 26.50 -23.36 26.51
N ASN A 717 26.31 -22.33 27.31
CA ASN A 717 26.64 -22.32 28.76
C ASN A 717 25.41 -22.39 29.65
N ILE A 718 24.20 -22.48 29.08
CA ILE A 718 22.99 -22.67 29.91
C ILE A 718 22.92 -24.07 30.47
N LYS A 719 22.46 -24.19 31.74
CA LYS A 719 22.17 -25.46 32.36
C LYS A 719 20.67 -25.71 32.35
N LYS A 720 20.28 -26.98 32.16
CA LYS A 720 18.89 -27.43 32.12
C LYS A 720 18.65 -28.49 33.17
N ASP A 721 17.43 -28.55 33.72
CA ASP A 721 16.95 -29.64 34.57
C ASP A 721 16.63 -30.89 33.74
N SER A 722 16.17 -31.95 34.43
CA SER A 722 15.77 -33.22 33.80
C SER A 722 14.57 -33.09 32.86
N ASN A 723 13.80 -32.00 32.96
CA ASN A 723 12.64 -31.69 32.09
C ASN A 723 12.98 -30.79 30.91
N GLY A 724 14.26 -30.34 30.84
CA GLY A 724 14.74 -29.45 29.77
C GLY A 724 14.53 -27.96 30.06
N ASN A 725 14.08 -27.59 31.27
CA ASN A 725 13.92 -26.17 31.65
C ASN A 725 15.27 -25.58 32.03
N VAL A 726 15.50 -24.34 31.63
CA VAL A 726 16.71 -23.59 32.01
C VAL A 726 16.67 -23.34 33.52
N ILE A 727 17.78 -23.60 34.21
CA ILE A 727 17.90 -23.41 35.67
C ILE A 727 18.76 -22.21 36.00
N VAL A 728 18.50 -21.62 37.16
CA VAL A 728 19.30 -20.55 37.75
C VAL A 728 20.74 -20.96 37.95
N THR A 729 21.69 -20.16 37.51
CA THR A 729 23.11 -20.30 37.80
C THR A 729 23.69 -18.93 38.17
N PRO A 730 24.87 -18.85 38.84
CA PRO A 730 25.50 -17.55 39.10
C PRO A 730 25.67 -16.67 37.85
N ASP A 731 25.98 -17.30 36.69
CA ASP A 731 26.16 -16.62 35.40
C ASP A 731 24.84 -16.38 34.67
N ASN A 732 23.74 -16.99 35.09
CA ASN A 732 22.40 -16.85 34.52
C ASN A 732 21.32 -16.79 35.62
N PRO A 733 21.29 -15.71 36.43
CA PRO A 733 20.44 -15.61 37.61
C PRO A 733 18.94 -15.55 37.29
N TYR A 734 18.58 -15.31 36.06
CA TYR A 734 17.18 -15.23 35.61
C TYR A 734 16.72 -16.46 34.79
N ALA A 735 17.54 -17.50 34.70
CA ALA A 735 17.26 -18.70 33.92
C ALA A 735 16.80 -18.37 32.46
N LEU A 736 17.48 -17.44 31.79
CA LEU A 736 17.16 -16.99 30.45
C LEU A 736 17.87 -17.82 29.37
N SER A 737 17.22 -18.01 28.24
CA SER A 737 17.81 -18.45 26.98
C SER A 737 17.90 -17.27 25.99
N PHE A 738 18.66 -17.44 24.93
CA PHE A 738 18.77 -16.42 23.88
C PHE A 738 17.47 -16.29 23.07
N ASP A 739 16.92 -15.07 22.96
CA ASP A 739 15.70 -14.80 22.20
C ASP A 739 15.77 -13.42 21.53
N PRO A 740 15.92 -13.35 20.20
CA PRO A 740 16.00 -12.08 19.44
C PRO A 740 14.62 -11.52 19.05
N THR A 741 13.51 -12.17 19.43
CA THR A 741 12.17 -11.83 18.93
C THR A 741 11.38 -10.90 19.87
N TYR A 742 11.98 -10.45 20.93
CA TYR A 742 11.34 -9.63 21.97
C TYR A 742 11.37 -8.12 21.63
N VAL A 743 10.64 -7.69 20.57
CA VAL A 743 10.74 -6.33 20.03
C VAL A 743 9.40 -5.62 20.04
N PHE A 744 9.27 -4.47 20.72
CA PHE A 744 8.07 -3.63 20.69
C PHE A 744 8.20 -2.38 19.82
N ALA A 745 9.41 -1.90 19.56
CA ALA A 745 9.71 -0.69 18.79
C ALA A 745 10.98 -0.86 17.97
N PRO A 746 11.19 -0.10 16.89
CA PRO A 746 12.42 -0.12 16.12
C PRO A 746 13.63 0.28 16.96
N ASN A 747 14.72 -0.48 16.93
CA ASN A 747 15.99 -0.16 17.59
C ASN A 747 16.87 0.72 16.70
N GLN A 748 16.32 1.82 16.19
CA GLN A 748 16.98 2.72 15.25
C GLN A 748 17.17 4.08 15.91
N GLY A 749 18.34 4.36 16.45
CA GLY A 749 18.69 5.62 17.07
C GLY A 749 18.64 6.81 16.10
N ARG A 750 18.98 7.99 16.61
CA ARG A 750 19.00 9.23 15.81
C ARG A 750 19.93 9.12 14.61
N ARG A 751 19.42 9.54 13.43
CA ARG A 751 20.17 9.60 12.18
C ARG A 751 19.94 10.94 11.49
N TYR A 752 21.03 11.57 11.06
CA TYR A 752 20.97 12.71 10.15
C TYR A 752 20.94 12.18 8.72
N PHE A 753 20.25 12.88 7.83
CA PHE A 753 20.23 12.52 6.41
C PHE A 753 20.34 13.76 5.54
N LEU A 754 20.89 13.57 4.34
CA LEU A 754 20.95 14.56 3.27
C LEU A 754 20.66 13.87 1.94
N GLY A 755 19.87 14.49 1.09
CA GLY A 755 19.47 13.93 -0.19
C GLY A 755 19.19 14.98 -1.26
N LEU A 756 19.08 14.47 -2.47
CA LEU A 756 18.82 15.23 -3.69
C LEU A 756 17.67 14.58 -4.46
N ARG A 757 16.76 15.40 -4.96
CA ARG A 757 15.68 14.94 -5.83
C ARG A 757 15.62 15.79 -7.10
N TYR A 758 15.56 15.12 -8.24
CA TYR A 758 15.43 15.73 -9.54
C TYR A 758 14.27 15.11 -10.32
N SER A 759 13.50 15.94 -11.03
CA SER A 759 12.39 15.46 -11.88
C SER A 759 12.31 16.30 -13.15
N LEU A 760 12.47 15.65 -14.31
CA LEU A 760 12.32 16.22 -15.64
C LEU A 760 10.97 15.75 -16.22
N PHE A 761 10.06 16.68 -16.48
CA PHE A 761 8.73 16.40 -17.08
C PHE A 761 8.72 16.57 -18.59
#